data_0a51089b07e8379c23a7f374b9551582
#
_entry.id   0a51089b07e8379c23a7f374b9551582
#
_cell.length_a   1.000
_cell.length_b   1.000
_cell.length_c   1.000
_cell.angle_alpha   90.00
_cell.angle_beta   90.00
_cell.angle_gamma   90.00
#
_symmetry.space_group_name_H-M   'P 1'
#
loop_
_entity.id
_entity.type
_entity.pdbx_description
1 polymer ?
#
loop_
_entity_poly.entity_id
_entity_poly.type
_entity_poly.pdbx_seq_one_letter_code
_entity_poly.pdbx_strand_id
1 'polypeptide(L)'
;MAWYFGFFVISGFCSLVYEVVWLRLAMAGFGVTTPFVSIVLSVFMAGLALGSWAAGRLTRWLGAVPPRRALRLYAAVEAVIGVSGIAVPGELGWGRAWLGERAVAWDSSTYYLASGAWIALTLLPYCIAMGATFPLAMAAMRSLFGERAKQSFSYLYVANVLGATAGTIGSALVLIELFGFRGTLLVAAMLNGLLAASALALSFGSPATAHAAPGATAKRDRIVATAPSPDRAAARLCLFLTGLISMGLEVVWIRQFTPYLGTVVYTFAGILAVYLLATLIGSRLYRWVVEARGAGQSSAWAGFVWMLFGLSALLPLAATDPRLPLPGEIRLVLGIAPFCIGAGFVTPMLVDRRAGADPDRAGRAYAVNVIGCILGPLLSGFWLLPWLGERWSLVALSLPLFALGLVAVRAPERLASMAVLEGPRASTVFAGAVVVSVILLPLTRSFETQFPGAEIRRDHTATIVAAGVGREKLLLVNGQGITKLTPVTKMMAHFPLAALGRPPHDALVVALGMGTTFRSLASWDIRATAVELVPSVPTLFGFFHPDARDVVRSPLARIVVDDGRRFLERSADRYDVITIDPPPPPTAAGSSLLHSREFYAVAKRRLREDGILQQWVPGGDPDTIASMTRALMESFPHVRVFNSVEGWGAHFLARMTPIELPSADVLASRIPERARADMIEWGPAATPEAQLRRMLDHELMPTQLMAPAPDVPTLSDDRPYNEYFFLRWYLAGLH
;
A
#
# COMPACT_ATOMS: atom_id res chain seq x y z
N MET A 1 21.58 14.69 -25.17
CA MET A 1 21.11 13.58 -24.30
C MET A 1 20.79 14.02 -22.87
N ALA A 2 21.54 14.93 -22.27
CA ALA A 2 21.31 15.36 -20.86
C ALA A 2 19.88 15.86 -20.57
N TRP A 3 19.28 16.65 -21.45
CA TRP A 3 17.90 17.12 -21.29
C TRP A 3 16.87 15.99 -21.15
N TYR A 4 17.02 14.92 -21.95
CA TYR A 4 16.13 13.75 -21.85
C TYR A 4 16.31 13.01 -20.54
N PHE A 5 17.53 12.99 -20.00
CA PHE A 5 17.78 12.45 -18.66
C PHE A 5 17.04 13.27 -17.59
N GLY A 6 17.20 14.60 -17.61
CA GLY A 6 16.48 15.49 -16.69
C GLY A 6 14.97 15.37 -16.80
N PHE A 7 14.43 15.28 -18.01
CA PHE A 7 13.00 15.08 -18.23
C PHE A 7 12.49 13.79 -17.59
N PHE A 8 13.25 12.70 -17.73
CA PHE A 8 12.84 11.41 -17.16
C PHE A 8 13.03 11.32 -15.64
N VAL A 9 13.96 12.07 -15.07
CA VAL A 9 14.04 12.24 -13.61
C VAL A 9 12.79 12.94 -13.09
N ILE A 10 12.38 14.05 -13.71
CA ILE A 10 11.18 14.79 -13.29
C ILE A 10 9.91 13.98 -13.53
N SER A 11 9.77 13.35 -14.70
CA SER A 11 8.61 12.51 -15.02
C SER A 11 8.49 11.32 -14.08
N GLY A 12 9.60 10.64 -13.76
CA GLY A 12 9.64 9.55 -12.79
C GLY A 12 9.28 10.00 -11.37
N PHE A 13 9.76 11.16 -10.94
CA PHE A 13 9.38 11.78 -9.67
C PHE A 13 7.86 12.00 -9.60
N CYS A 14 7.30 12.68 -10.59
CA CYS A 14 5.86 12.96 -10.63
C CYS A 14 5.02 11.68 -10.67
N SER A 15 5.43 10.68 -11.45
CA SER A 15 4.69 9.42 -11.58
C SER A 15 4.52 8.71 -10.24
N LEU A 16 5.58 8.65 -9.41
CA LEU A 16 5.51 8.02 -8.10
C LEU A 16 4.76 8.87 -7.07
N VAL A 17 4.86 10.20 -7.16
CA VAL A 17 4.02 11.09 -6.35
C VAL A 17 2.53 10.82 -6.64
N TYR A 18 2.15 10.73 -7.92
CA TYR A 18 0.77 10.40 -8.29
C TYR A 18 0.35 9.02 -7.80
N GLU A 19 1.17 8.00 -8.01
CA GLU A 19 0.86 6.62 -7.59
C GLU A 19 0.58 6.54 -6.09
N VAL A 20 1.48 7.08 -5.27
CA VAL A 20 1.35 7.09 -3.80
C VAL A 20 0.09 7.84 -3.36
N VAL A 21 -0.14 9.05 -3.90
CA VAL A 21 -1.27 9.88 -3.46
C VAL A 21 -2.59 9.35 -3.99
N TRP A 22 -2.66 8.89 -5.25
CA TRP A 22 -3.90 8.32 -5.79
C TRP A 22 -4.32 7.04 -5.08
N LEU A 23 -3.37 6.20 -4.70
CA LEU A 23 -3.65 5.02 -3.87
C LEU A 23 -4.31 5.44 -2.56
N ARG A 24 -3.77 6.46 -1.88
CA ARG A 24 -4.30 6.96 -0.62
C ARG A 24 -5.68 7.59 -0.78
N LEU A 25 -5.91 8.38 -1.81
CA LEU A 25 -7.21 8.98 -2.10
C LEU A 25 -8.27 7.92 -2.49
N ALA A 26 -7.89 6.90 -3.24
CA ALA A 26 -8.79 5.79 -3.55
C ALA A 26 -9.17 5.01 -2.29
N MET A 27 -8.21 4.73 -1.40
CA MET A 27 -8.49 4.09 -0.11
C MET A 27 -9.43 4.96 0.76
N ALA A 28 -9.19 6.26 0.84
CA ALA A 28 -10.04 7.18 1.58
C ALA A 28 -11.46 7.27 0.99
N GLY A 29 -11.58 7.14 -0.33
CA GLY A 29 -12.86 7.22 -1.04
C GLY A 29 -13.70 5.96 -1.02
N PHE A 30 -13.08 4.79 -1.10
CA PHE A 30 -13.80 3.53 -1.36
C PHE A 30 -13.55 2.42 -0.34
N GLY A 31 -12.60 2.58 0.58
CA GLY A 31 -12.33 1.67 1.70
C GLY A 31 -10.88 1.17 1.75
N VAL A 32 -10.41 0.94 2.98
CA VAL A 32 -9.02 0.52 3.28
C VAL A 32 -8.95 -1.00 3.24
N THR A 33 -8.99 -1.59 2.05
CA THR A 33 -8.92 -3.05 1.90
C THR A 33 -7.86 -3.45 0.89
N THR A 34 -7.25 -4.63 1.08
CA THR A 34 -6.28 -5.20 0.14
C THR A 34 -6.80 -5.28 -1.30
N PRO A 35 -8.08 -5.63 -1.56
CA PRO A 35 -8.64 -5.55 -2.90
C PRO A 35 -8.48 -4.20 -3.57
N PHE A 36 -8.75 -3.10 -2.89
CA PHE A 36 -8.59 -1.77 -3.49
C PHE A 36 -7.14 -1.41 -3.77
N VAL A 37 -6.23 -1.74 -2.86
CA VAL A 37 -4.78 -1.58 -3.11
C VAL A 37 -4.38 -2.34 -4.38
N SER A 38 -4.77 -3.61 -4.49
CA SER A 38 -4.47 -4.44 -5.65
C SER A 38 -5.10 -3.89 -6.94
N ILE A 39 -6.33 -3.38 -6.89
CA ILE A 39 -7.00 -2.76 -8.05
C ILE A 39 -6.25 -1.52 -8.51
N VAL A 40 -5.92 -0.60 -7.61
CA VAL A 40 -5.22 0.66 -7.97
C VAL A 40 -3.87 0.35 -8.60
N LEU A 41 -3.06 -0.51 -7.98
CA LEU A 41 -1.76 -0.92 -8.51
C LEU A 41 -1.90 -1.61 -9.87
N SER A 42 -2.86 -2.51 -10.01
CA SER A 42 -3.10 -3.21 -11.28
C SER A 42 -3.55 -2.26 -12.39
N VAL A 43 -4.41 -1.29 -12.10
CA VAL A 43 -4.86 -0.26 -13.04
C VAL A 43 -3.70 0.64 -13.47
N PHE A 44 -2.88 1.06 -12.51
CA PHE A 44 -1.68 1.87 -12.78
C PHE A 44 -0.74 1.13 -13.72
N MET A 45 -0.40 -0.11 -13.40
CA MET A 45 0.46 -0.95 -14.24
C MET A 45 -0.18 -1.25 -15.60
N ALA A 46 -1.50 -1.52 -15.67
CA ALA A 46 -2.18 -1.76 -16.94
C ALA A 46 -2.12 -0.52 -17.85
N GLY A 47 -2.29 0.68 -17.29
CA GLY A 47 -2.13 1.93 -18.02
C GLY A 47 -0.72 2.09 -18.60
N LEU A 48 0.31 1.85 -17.79
CA LEU A 48 1.70 1.90 -18.26
C LEU A 48 1.96 0.92 -19.40
N ALA A 49 1.46 -0.31 -19.31
CA ALA A 49 1.59 -1.32 -20.37
C ALA A 49 0.90 -0.89 -21.66
N LEU A 50 -0.37 -0.48 -21.57
CA LEU A 50 -1.18 -0.06 -22.70
C LEU A 50 -0.60 1.19 -23.38
N GLY A 51 -0.17 2.17 -22.58
CA GLY A 51 0.45 3.40 -23.07
C GLY A 51 1.76 3.14 -23.81
N SER A 52 2.62 2.32 -23.22
CA SER A 52 3.90 1.96 -23.84
C SER A 52 3.70 1.17 -25.15
N TRP A 53 2.76 0.22 -25.16
CA TRP A 53 2.41 -0.52 -26.37
C TRP A 53 1.79 0.38 -27.46
N ALA A 54 0.82 1.22 -27.08
CA ALA A 54 0.10 2.08 -28.02
C ALA A 54 1.03 3.15 -28.63
N ALA A 55 1.84 3.82 -27.82
CA ALA A 55 2.79 4.82 -28.29
C ALA A 55 3.91 4.19 -29.15
N GLY A 56 4.40 3.00 -28.79
CA GLY A 56 5.32 2.25 -29.65
C GLY A 56 4.72 1.91 -31.02
N ARG A 57 3.44 1.49 -31.05
CA ARG A 57 2.71 1.23 -32.30
C ARG A 57 2.47 2.52 -33.11
N LEU A 58 2.13 3.61 -32.42
CA LEU A 58 1.94 4.93 -33.04
C LEU A 58 3.23 5.42 -33.71
N THR A 59 4.36 5.35 -33.03
CA THR A 59 5.66 5.76 -33.59
C THR A 59 6.04 4.92 -34.82
N ARG A 60 5.73 3.63 -34.84
CA ARG A 60 5.92 2.76 -36.00
C ARG A 60 4.98 3.13 -37.16
N TRP A 61 3.69 3.41 -36.88
CA TRP A 61 2.72 3.79 -37.89
C TRP A 61 3.04 5.14 -38.56
N LEU A 62 3.55 6.09 -37.76
CA LEU A 62 4.00 7.39 -38.24
C LEU A 62 5.32 7.33 -39.05
N GLY A 63 6.05 6.20 -39.00
CA GLY A 63 7.32 6.03 -39.71
C GLY A 63 8.47 6.80 -39.03
N ALA A 64 9.31 7.46 -39.84
CA ALA A 64 10.38 8.31 -39.35
C ALA A 64 9.81 9.59 -38.73
N VAL A 65 9.54 9.59 -37.42
CA VAL A 65 8.97 10.74 -36.71
C VAL A 65 10.05 11.85 -36.60
N PRO A 66 9.82 13.05 -37.16
CA PRO A 66 10.75 14.17 -36.97
C PRO A 66 10.90 14.54 -35.48
N PRO A 67 12.11 14.97 -35.04
CA PRO A 67 12.36 15.33 -33.66
C PRO A 67 11.34 16.34 -33.10
N ARG A 68 11.00 17.35 -33.91
CA ARG A 68 10.00 18.35 -33.58
C ARG A 68 8.64 17.75 -33.26
N ARG A 69 8.17 16.77 -34.04
CA ARG A 69 6.87 16.12 -33.85
C ARG A 69 6.89 15.20 -32.62
N ALA A 70 7.99 14.46 -32.43
CA ALA A 70 8.16 13.58 -31.26
C ALA A 70 8.14 14.39 -29.95
N LEU A 71 8.86 15.52 -29.88
CA LEU A 71 8.87 16.42 -28.73
C LEU A 71 7.50 17.06 -28.45
N ARG A 72 6.75 17.42 -29.49
CA ARG A 72 5.38 17.95 -29.31
C ARG A 72 4.42 16.90 -28.77
N LEU A 73 4.50 15.66 -29.27
CA LEU A 73 3.69 14.57 -28.74
C LEU A 73 4.06 14.27 -27.28
N TYR A 74 5.36 14.26 -26.96
CA TYR A 74 5.83 14.12 -25.59
C TYR A 74 5.31 15.25 -24.69
N ALA A 75 5.41 16.50 -25.12
CA ALA A 75 4.88 17.64 -24.38
C ALA A 75 3.37 17.56 -24.14
N ALA A 76 2.59 17.12 -25.14
CA ALA A 76 1.14 16.93 -25.00
C ALA A 76 0.82 15.85 -23.96
N VAL A 77 1.55 14.75 -23.96
CA VAL A 77 1.39 13.66 -22.98
C VAL A 77 1.71 14.13 -21.57
N GLU A 78 2.84 14.86 -21.38
CA GLU A 78 3.20 15.41 -20.07
C GLU A 78 2.17 16.45 -19.57
N ALA A 79 1.58 17.24 -20.46
CA ALA A 79 0.50 18.16 -20.11
C ALA A 79 -0.76 17.39 -19.62
N VAL A 80 -1.13 16.28 -20.29
CA VAL A 80 -2.24 15.42 -19.85
C VAL A 80 -1.95 14.81 -18.47
N ILE A 81 -0.71 14.36 -18.25
CA ILE A 81 -0.29 13.85 -16.92
C ILE A 81 -0.41 14.97 -15.88
N GLY A 82 0.03 16.20 -16.18
CA GLY A 82 -0.10 17.34 -15.26
C GLY A 82 -1.55 17.65 -14.90
N VAL A 83 -2.48 17.60 -15.86
CA VAL A 83 -3.91 17.79 -15.61
C VAL A 83 -4.47 16.76 -14.61
N SER A 84 -3.97 15.53 -14.62
CA SER A 84 -4.43 14.47 -13.72
C SER A 84 -4.26 14.82 -12.23
N GLY A 85 -3.23 15.61 -11.87
CA GLY A 85 -3.03 16.05 -10.49
C GLY A 85 -4.20 16.89 -9.94
N ILE A 86 -4.94 17.55 -10.82
CA ILE A 86 -6.12 18.36 -10.46
C ILE A 86 -7.41 17.56 -10.67
N ALA A 87 -7.51 16.81 -11.75
CA ALA A 87 -8.73 16.11 -12.15
C ALA A 87 -9.05 14.90 -11.28
N VAL A 88 -8.07 14.02 -11.04
CA VAL A 88 -8.28 12.73 -10.34
C VAL A 88 -8.90 12.87 -8.95
N PRO A 89 -8.46 13.80 -8.08
CA PRO A 89 -9.12 13.98 -6.77
C PRO A 89 -10.62 14.31 -6.90
N GLY A 90 -10.97 15.15 -7.88
CA GLY A 90 -12.38 15.50 -8.17
C GLY A 90 -13.19 14.32 -8.70
N GLU A 91 -12.62 13.58 -9.66
CA GLU A 91 -13.24 12.40 -10.27
C GLU A 91 -13.48 11.27 -9.28
N LEU A 92 -12.49 10.99 -8.40
CA LEU A 92 -12.66 10.01 -7.30
C LEU A 92 -13.73 10.47 -6.31
N GLY A 93 -13.73 11.75 -5.93
CA GLY A 93 -14.74 12.33 -5.03
C GLY A 93 -16.15 12.26 -5.61
N TRP A 94 -16.31 12.58 -6.90
CA TRP A 94 -17.60 12.48 -7.58
C TRP A 94 -18.08 11.01 -7.67
N GLY A 95 -17.18 10.08 -8.01
CA GLY A 95 -17.49 8.65 -8.05
C GLY A 95 -17.93 8.10 -6.70
N ARG A 96 -17.26 8.52 -5.61
CA ARG A 96 -17.66 8.16 -4.24
C ARG A 96 -19.08 8.62 -3.94
N ALA A 97 -19.42 9.89 -4.24
CA ALA A 97 -20.76 10.43 -4.00
C ALA A 97 -21.81 9.68 -4.83
N TRP A 98 -21.55 9.48 -6.13
CA TRP A 98 -22.46 8.81 -7.05
C TRP A 98 -22.71 7.34 -6.71
N LEU A 99 -21.66 6.60 -6.32
CA LEU A 99 -21.78 5.22 -5.87
C LEU A 99 -22.43 5.12 -4.49
N GLY A 100 -22.11 6.02 -3.56
CA GLY A 100 -22.66 6.01 -2.20
C GLY A 100 -24.18 6.11 -2.18
N GLU A 101 -24.77 6.93 -3.03
CA GLU A 101 -26.23 7.06 -3.17
C GLU A 101 -26.91 5.76 -3.65
N ARG A 102 -26.23 4.97 -4.46
CA ARG A 102 -26.78 3.77 -5.13
C ARG A 102 -26.44 2.47 -4.41
N ALA A 103 -25.36 2.46 -3.66
CA ALA A 103 -24.79 1.25 -3.08
C ALA A 103 -25.50 0.75 -1.80
N VAL A 104 -26.49 1.46 -1.31
CA VAL A 104 -27.20 1.09 -0.06
C VAL A 104 -27.76 -0.35 -0.09
N ALA A 105 -28.25 -0.78 -1.26
CA ALA A 105 -28.80 -2.12 -1.45
C ALA A 105 -27.81 -3.16 -2.00
N TRP A 106 -26.55 -2.76 -2.27
CA TRP A 106 -25.59 -3.66 -2.91
C TRP A 106 -24.87 -4.53 -1.86
N ASP A 107 -24.55 -5.75 -2.25
CA ASP A 107 -23.60 -6.57 -1.51
C ASP A 107 -22.17 -6.06 -1.67
N SER A 108 -21.27 -6.52 -0.81
CA SER A 108 -19.87 -6.08 -0.82
C SER A 108 -19.17 -6.37 -2.14
N SER A 109 -19.45 -7.50 -2.78
CA SER A 109 -18.84 -7.89 -4.06
C SER A 109 -19.22 -6.93 -5.19
N THR A 110 -20.51 -6.60 -5.31
CA THR A 110 -21.01 -5.62 -6.29
C THR A 110 -20.40 -4.24 -6.06
N TYR A 111 -20.27 -3.82 -4.80
CA TYR A 111 -19.62 -2.56 -4.49
C TYR A 111 -18.13 -2.54 -4.89
N TYR A 112 -17.39 -3.63 -4.62
CA TYR A 112 -15.99 -3.75 -5.04
C TYR A 112 -15.83 -3.67 -6.55
N LEU A 113 -16.69 -4.36 -7.30
CA LEU A 113 -16.64 -4.34 -8.76
C LEU A 113 -16.95 -2.95 -9.32
N ALA A 114 -17.99 -2.30 -8.82
CA ALA A 114 -18.39 -0.96 -9.28
C ALA A 114 -17.35 0.11 -8.93
N SER A 115 -16.83 0.08 -7.69
CA SER A 115 -15.79 1.01 -7.24
C SER A 115 -14.47 0.75 -7.99
N GLY A 116 -14.11 -0.51 -8.21
CA GLY A 116 -12.94 -0.88 -9.00
C GLY A 116 -13.05 -0.43 -10.46
N ALA A 117 -14.22 -0.58 -11.08
CA ALA A 117 -14.48 -0.07 -12.42
C ALA A 117 -14.38 1.45 -12.48
N TRP A 118 -14.90 2.16 -11.46
CA TRP A 118 -14.79 3.62 -11.37
C TRP A 118 -13.33 4.06 -11.23
N ILE A 119 -12.57 3.45 -10.32
CA ILE A 119 -11.14 3.72 -10.14
C ILE A 119 -10.38 3.48 -11.46
N ALA A 120 -10.69 2.38 -12.16
CA ALA A 120 -10.08 2.09 -13.44
C ALA A 120 -10.43 3.16 -14.48
N LEU A 121 -11.68 3.57 -14.58
CA LEU A 121 -12.13 4.62 -15.53
C LEU A 121 -11.41 5.95 -15.26
N THR A 122 -11.25 6.32 -13.99
CA THR A 122 -10.57 7.55 -13.56
C THR A 122 -9.07 7.51 -13.82
N LEU A 123 -8.37 6.45 -13.41
CA LEU A 123 -6.90 6.43 -13.44
C LEU A 123 -6.31 6.00 -14.78
N LEU A 124 -6.96 5.06 -15.48
CA LEU A 124 -6.39 4.42 -16.66
C LEU A 124 -5.99 5.39 -17.78
N PRO A 125 -6.75 6.43 -18.13
CA PRO A 125 -6.37 7.38 -19.17
C PRO A 125 -5.04 8.08 -18.89
N TYR A 126 -4.82 8.50 -17.64
CA TYR A 126 -3.61 9.18 -17.22
C TYR A 126 -2.41 8.23 -17.09
N CYS A 127 -2.64 7.02 -16.62
CA CYS A 127 -1.60 5.98 -16.59
C CYS A 127 -1.18 5.54 -18.00
N ILE A 128 -2.10 5.54 -18.99
CA ILE A 128 -1.78 5.34 -20.41
C ILE A 128 -0.87 6.46 -20.92
N ALA A 129 -1.16 7.71 -20.56
CA ALA A 129 -0.29 8.85 -20.89
C ALA A 129 1.12 8.65 -20.28
N MET A 130 1.22 8.28 -18.99
CA MET A 130 2.52 7.99 -18.35
C MET A 130 3.28 6.88 -19.10
N GLY A 131 2.61 5.78 -19.47
CA GLY A 131 3.22 4.68 -20.23
C GLY A 131 3.71 5.09 -21.62
N ALA A 132 3.11 6.10 -22.24
CA ALA A 132 3.48 6.58 -23.57
C ALA A 132 4.80 7.38 -23.58
N THR A 133 5.26 7.91 -22.45
CA THR A 133 6.44 8.77 -22.36
C THR A 133 7.72 8.09 -22.85
N PHE A 134 7.97 6.82 -22.46
CA PHE A 134 9.15 6.05 -22.87
C PHE A 134 9.28 5.90 -24.40
N PRO A 135 8.32 5.33 -25.13
CA PRO A 135 8.43 5.19 -26.58
C PRO A 135 8.54 6.51 -27.32
N LEU A 136 7.87 7.57 -26.85
CA LEU A 136 7.95 8.90 -27.47
C LEU A 136 9.32 9.53 -27.28
N ALA A 137 9.91 9.46 -26.10
CA ALA A 137 11.25 9.94 -25.84
C ALA A 137 12.31 9.14 -26.62
N MET A 138 12.17 7.80 -26.68
CA MET A 138 13.05 6.96 -27.51
C MET A 138 12.96 7.34 -28.99
N ALA A 139 11.76 7.63 -29.51
CA ALA A 139 11.56 8.09 -30.88
C ALA A 139 12.29 9.43 -31.15
N ALA A 140 12.16 10.39 -30.22
CA ALA A 140 12.86 11.66 -30.29
C ALA A 140 14.40 11.47 -30.23
N MET A 141 14.90 10.64 -29.33
CA MET A 141 16.32 10.33 -29.22
C MET A 141 16.86 9.64 -30.48
N ARG A 142 16.13 8.67 -31.02
CA ARG A 142 16.51 7.98 -32.24
C ARG A 142 16.64 8.93 -33.42
N SER A 143 15.71 9.85 -33.57
CA SER A 143 15.71 10.81 -34.67
C SER A 143 16.80 11.89 -34.56
N LEU A 144 17.28 12.19 -33.33
CA LEU A 144 18.34 13.17 -33.09
C LEU A 144 19.74 12.57 -33.05
N PHE A 145 19.91 11.36 -32.51
CA PHE A 145 21.22 10.79 -32.19
C PHE A 145 21.55 9.50 -32.96
N GLY A 146 20.65 8.97 -33.78
CA GLY A 146 20.86 7.81 -34.66
C GLY A 146 21.37 6.58 -33.88
N GLU A 147 22.50 6.02 -34.33
CA GLU A 147 23.13 4.82 -33.73
C GLU A 147 23.52 4.98 -32.24
N ARG A 148 23.80 6.21 -31.78
CA ARG A 148 24.09 6.50 -30.36
C ARG A 148 22.88 6.27 -29.45
N ALA A 149 21.68 6.10 -30.02
CA ALA A 149 20.45 5.82 -29.28
C ALA A 149 20.19 4.32 -29.08
N LYS A 150 21.12 3.39 -29.39
CA LYS A 150 20.90 1.94 -29.26
C LYS A 150 20.57 1.46 -27.85
N GLN A 151 21.02 2.18 -26.82
CA GLN A 151 20.76 1.89 -25.40
C GLN A 151 19.88 2.98 -24.75
N SER A 152 19.01 3.59 -25.54
CA SER A 152 18.16 4.69 -25.04
C SER A 152 17.20 4.22 -23.96
N PHE A 153 16.70 2.97 -24.01
CA PHE A 153 15.79 2.47 -22.97
C PHE A 153 16.48 2.42 -21.61
N SER A 154 17.63 1.74 -21.47
CA SER A 154 18.33 1.65 -20.18
C SER A 154 18.79 3.01 -19.67
N TYR A 155 19.15 3.96 -20.57
CA TYR A 155 19.50 5.32 -20.18
C TYR A 155 18.33 6.09 -19.58
N LEU A 156 17.16 6.04 -20.23
CA LEU A 156 15.95 6.67 -19.73
C LEU A 156 15.40 5.94 -18.49
N TYR A 157 15.54 4.62 -18.44
CA TYR A 157 15.13 3.81 -17.31
C TYR A 157 15.86 4.18 -16.02
N VAL A 158 17.19 4.34 -16.08
CA VAL A 158 18.00 4.83 -14.95
C VAL A 158 17.51 6.20 -14.46
N ALA A 159 17.25 7.13 -15.39
CA ALA A 159 16.73 8.45 -15.05
C ALA A 159 15.35 8.38 -14.38
N ASN A 160 14.45 7.56 -14.94
CA ASN A 160 13.11 7.37 -14.41
C ASN A 160 13.14 6.76 -12.99
N VAL A 161 13.93 5.71 -12.77
CA VAL A 161 14.05 5.07 -11.44
C VAL A 161 14.66 6.02 -10.42
N LEU A 162 15.64 6.84 -10.80
CA LEU A 162 16.19 7.89 -9.93
C LEU A 162 15.11 8.89 -9.51
N GLY A 163 14.32 9.37 -10.49
CA GLY A 163 13.19 10.24 -10.24
C GLY A 163 12.14 9.60 -9.36
N ALA A 164 11.76 8.37 -9.67
CA ALA A 164 10.81 7.56 -8.92
C ALA A 164 11.22 7.41 -7.44
N THR A 165 12.50 7.10 -7.20
CA THR A 165 13.06 7.02 -5.83
C THR A 165 12.92 8.35 -5.09
N ALA A 166 13.31 9.45 -5.74
CA ALA A 166 13.19 10.78 -5.16
C ALA A 166 11.71 11.17 -4.91
N GLY A 167 10.80 10.78 -5.81
CA GLY A 167 9.36 11.00 -5.68
C GLY A 167 8.75 10.24 -4.49
N THR A 168 9.12 8.96 -4.32
CA THR A 168 8.68 8.14 -3.20
C THR A 168 9.14 8.72 -1.85
N ILE A 169 10.42 9.00 -1.73
CA ILE A 169 11.01 9.54 -0.50
C ILE A 169 10.46 10.95 -0.23
N GLY A 170 10.47 11.81 -1.25
CA GLY A 170 10.02 13.20 -1.13
C GLY A 170 8.53 13.30 -0.78
N SER A 171 7.66 12.47 -1.38
CA SER A 171 6.23 12.47 -1.05
C SER A 171 5.97 12.00 0.37
N ALA A 172 6.58 10.88 0.80
CA ALA A 172 6.33 10.30 2.09
C ALA A 172 6.93 11.09 3.26
N LEU A 173 8.15 11.64 3.09
CA LEU A 173 8.86 12.29 4.21
C LEU A 173 8.65 13.79 4.29
N VAL A 174 8.21 14.45 3.18
CA VAL A 174 8.19 15.93 3.11
C VAL A 174 6.88 16.47 2.55
N LEU A 175 6.53 16.11 1.31
CA LEU A 175 5.48 16.82 0.59
C LEU A 175 4.09 16.63 1.20
N ILE A 176 3.73 15.40 1.57
CA ILE A 176 2.41 15.11 2.13
C ILE A 176 2.26 15.74 3.52
N GLU A 177 3.31 15.71 4.34
CA GLU A 177 3.29 16.35 5.65
C GLU A 177 3.08 17.87 5.56
N LEU A 178 3.77 18.53 4.61
CA LEU A 178 3.70 19.98 4.44
C LEU A 178 2.42 20.43 3.72
N PHE A 179 2.06 19.76 2.63
CA PHE A 179 1.04 20.26 1.70
C PHE A 179 -0.25 19.45 1.66
N GLY A 180 -0.31 18.29 2.36
CA GLY A 180 -1.39 17.32 2.20
C GLY A 180 -1.39 16.65 0.84
N PHE A 181 -2.38 15.82 0.56
CA PHE A 181 -2.45 15.08 -0.69
C PHE A 181 -2.68 15.99 -1.91
N ARG A 182 -3.65 16.92 -1.82
CA ARG A 182 -3.96 17.83 -2.95
C ARG A 182 -2.80 18.78 -3.25
N GLY A 183 -2.18 19.34 -2.22
CA GLY A 183 -1.02 20.22 -2.41
C GLY A 183 0.18 19.48 -3.03
N THR A 184 0.43 18.24 -2.62
CA THR A 184 1.46 17.37 -3.20
C THR A 184 1.18 17.07 -4.67
N LEU A 185 -0.08 16.78 -5.05
CA LEU A 185 -0.46 16.61 -6.44
C LEU A 185 -0.29 17.88 -7.27
N LEU A 186 -0.58 19.06 -6.70
CA LEU A 186 -0.35 20.35 -7.38
C LEU A 186 1.13 20.59 -7.66
N VAL A 187 2.03 20.25 -6.73
CA VAL A 187 3.48 20.30 -6.96
C VAL A 187 3.88 19.41 -8.14
N ALA A 188 3.40 18.15 -8.18
CA ALA A 188 3.67 17.26 -9.29
C ALA A 188 3.07 17.78 -10.61
N ALA A 189 1.85 18.32 -10.59
CA ALA A 189 1.20 18.92 -11.76
C ALA A 189 1.99 20.12 -12.32
N MET A 190 2.48 21.00 -11.46
CA MET A 190 3.34 22.12 -11.88
C MET A 190 4.64 21.64 -12.51
N LEU A 191 5.29 20.61 -11.94
CA LEU A 191 6.51 20.03 -12.52
C LEU A 191 6.25 19.42 -13.90
N ASN A 192 5.15 18.67 -14.08
CA ASN A 192 4.76 18.16 -15.40
C ASN A 192 4.41 19.28 -16.39
N GLY A 193 3.77 20.34 -15.93
CA GLY A 193 3.51 21.54 -16.75
C GLY A 193 4.79 22.23 -17.23
N LEU A 194 5.77 22.40 -16.35
CA LEU A 194 7.09 22.92 -16.68
C LEU A 194 7.83 22.01 -17.67
N LEU A 195 7.73 20.69 -17.48
CA LEU A 195 8.33 19.71 -18.37
C LEU A 195 7.68 19.74 -19.75
N ALA A 196 6.35 19.82 -19.82
CA ALA A 196 5.62 19.97 -21.07
C ALA A 196 5.99 21.26 -21.81
N ALA A 197 6.04 22.39 -21.10
CA ALA A 197 6.45 23.69 -21.66
C ALA A 197 7.90 23.64 -22.17
N SER A 198 8.82 23.05 -21.42
CA SER A 198 10.23 22.90 -21.80
C SER A 198 10.39 22.01 -23.06
N ALA A 199 9.69 20.88 -23.12
CA ALA A 199 9.70 20.00 -24.27
C ALA A 199 9.10 20.68 -25.52
N LEU A 200 8.03 21.45 -25.33
CA LEU A 200 7.43 22.24 -26.40
C LEU A 200 8.38 23.33 -26.91
N ALA A 201 9.04 24.07 -26.01
CA ALA A 201 10.02 25.10 -26.37
C ALA A 201 11.19 24.50 -27.16
N LEU A 202 11.75 23.35 -26.70
CA LEU A 202 12.80 22.64 -27.41
C LEU A 202 12.35 22.16 -28.80
N SER A 203 11.05 21.92 -28.99
CA SER A 203 10.51 21.49 -30.28
C SER A 203 10.67 22.57 -31.37
N PHE A 204 10.65 23.88 -31.02
CA PHE A 204 10.79 24.95 -31.99
C PHE A 204 12.21 25.06 -32.56
N GLY A 205 13.24 24.75 -31.77
CA GLY A 205 14.64 24.70 -32.21
C GLY A 205 15.05 23.36 -32.86
N SER A 206 14.15 22.37 -32.91
CA SER A 206 14.46 21.05 -33.42
C SER A 206 14.15 20.91 -34.91
N PRO A 207 14.93 20.07 -35.68
CA PRO A 207 14.69 19.87 -37.10
C PRO A 207 13.25 19.39 -37.40
N ALA A 208 12.64 20.01 -38.45
CA ALA A 208 11.31 19.64 -38.89
C ALA A 208 11.31 18.35 -39.72
N THR A 209 12.45 17.94 -40.26
CA THR A 209 12.65 16.74 -41.06
C THR A 209 13.46 15.72 -40.28
N ALA A 210 13.14 14.45 -40.39
CA ALA A 210 13.97 13.36 -39.87
C ALA A 210 15.27 13.32 -40.67
N HIS A 211 16.44 13.22 -39.97
CA HIS A 211 17.66 12.86 -40.64
C HIS A 211 17.50 11.44 -41.19
N ALA A 212 17.39 11.31 -42.54
CA ALA A 212 17.49 10.03 -43.17
C ALA A 212 18.89 9.47 -42.85
N ALA A 213 18.97 8.35 -42.15
CA ALA A 213 20.22 7.64 -42.03
C ALA A 213 20.72 7.33 -43.44
N PRO A 214 21.97 7.68 -43.83
CA PRO A 214 22.49 7.34 -45.16
C PRO A 214 22.45 5.80 -45.29
N GLY A 215 21.62 5.27 -46.21
CA GLY A 215 21.51 3.83 -46.43
C GLY A 215 20.13 3.22 -46.16
N ALA A 216 19.13 3.96 -45.70
CA ALA A 216 17.75 3.49 -45.66
C ALA A 216 17.04 3.64 -47.05
N THR A 217 17.63 3.07 -48.10
CA THR A 217 16.84 2.59 -49.23
C THR A 217 15.88 1.56 -48.66
N ALA A 218 14.60 1.88 -48.69
CA ALA A 218 13.52 1.03 -48.28
C ALA A 218 13.54 -0.28 -49.12
N LYS A 219 14.37 -1.23 -48.78
CA LYS A 219 13.96 -2.60 -48.91
C LYS A 219 12.80 -2.74 -47.92
N ARG A 220 11.59 -2.62 -48.45
CA ARG A 220 10.41 -3.24 -47.89
C ARG A 220 10.77 -4.71 -47.70
N ASP A 221 11.48 -5.04 -46.65
CA ASP A 221 11.53 -6.40 -46.18
C ASP A 221 10.08 -6.76 -45.87
N ARG A 222 9.45 -7.39 -46.87
CA ARG A 222 8.29 -8.23 -46.65
C ARG A 222 8.67 -9.00 -45.39
N ILE A 223 7.96 -8.67 -44.32
CA ILE A 223 7.98 -9.46 -43.10
C ILE A 223 7.45 -10.82 -43.54
N VAL A 224 8.34 -11.68 -43.98
CA VAL A 224 8.10 -13.11 -43.90
C VAL A 224 7.80 -13.30 -42.43
N ALA A 225 6.61 -13.72 -42.12
CA ALA A 225 6.21 -14.17 -40.78
C ALA A 225 7.06 -15.39 -40.49
N THR A 226 8.34 -15.15 -40.12
CA THR A 226 9.24 -16.20 -39.64
C THR A 226 8.62 -16.70 -38.35
N ALA A 227 8.40 -18.00 -38.31
CA ALA A 227 7.99 -18.73 -37.12
C ALA A 227 8.71 -18.17 -35.88
N PRO A 228 8.04 -18.07 -34.72
CA PRO A 228 8.66 -17.51 -33.54
C PRO A 228 9.94 -18.32 -33.23
N SER A 229 11.11 -17.70 -33.41
CA SER A 229 12.36 -18.34 -33.02
C SER A 229 12.27 -18.66 -31.52
N PRO A 230 12.75 -19.81 -31.04
CA PRO A 230 12.73 -20.21 -29.63
C PRO A 230 13.26 -19.13 -28.72
N ASP A 231 14.25 -18.39 -29.12
CA ASP A 231 14.84 -17.23 -28.47
C ASP A 231 13.84 -16.09 -28.18
N ARG A 232 12.89 -15.82 -29.09
CA ARG A 232 11.92 -14.74 -28.89
C ARG A 232 10.84 -15.08 -27.86
N ALA A 233 10.47 -16.36 -27.77
CA ALA A 233 9.50 -16.84 -26.80
C ALA A 233 10.12 -16.87 -25.38
N ALA A 234 11.33 -17.36 -25.27
CA ALA A 234 12.07 -17.41 -24.01
C ALA A 234 12.28 -16.01 -23.41
N ALA A 235 12.71 -15.02 -24.22
CA ALA A 235 12.88 -13.64 -23.75
C ALA A 235 11.57 -13.00 -23.27
N ARG A 236 10.45 -13.29 -23.92
CA ARG A 236 9.13 -12.83 -23.43
C ARG A 236 8.76 -13.49 -22.12
N LEU A 237 8.98 -14.79 -21.99
CA LEU A 237 8.73 -15.52 -20.75
C LEU A 237 9.56 -14.95 -19.59
N CYS A 238 10.83 -14.65 -19.79
CA CYS A 238 11.68 -14.08 -18.74
C CYS A 238 11.24 -12.66 -18.37
N LEU A 239 10.86 -11.81 -19.33
CA LEU A 239 10.30 -10.49 -19.05
C LEU A 239 8.99 -10.57 -18.24
N PHE A 240 8.11 -11.50 -18.62
CA PHE A 240 6.89 -11.76 -17.88
C PHE A 240 7.17 -12.25 -16.45
N LEU A 241 8.04 -13.27 -16.31
CA LEU A 241 8.37 -13.85 -15.00
C LEU A 241 9.08 -12.83 -14.08
N THR A 242 10.00 -12.02 -14.61
CA THR A 242 10.65 -10.99 -13.79
C THR A 242 9.63 -9.99 -13.25
N GLY A 243 8.67 -9.53 -14.05
CA GLY A 243 7.61 -8.66 -13.59
C GLY A 243 6.70 -9.33 -12.57
N LEU A 244 6.23 -10.54 -12.85
CA LEU A 244 5.35 -11.31 -11.96
C LEU A 244 6.00 -11.57 -10.60
N ILE A 245 7.25 -12.01 -10.60
CA ILE A 245 7.97 -12.35 -9.38
C ILE A 245 8.31 -11.10 -8.58
N SER A 246 8.83 -10.03 -9.22
CA SER A 246 9.20 -8.79 -8.53
C SER A 246 8.02 -8.18 -7.79
N MET A 247 6.91 -7.98 -8.46
CA MET A 247 5.71 -7.38 -7.85
C MET A 247 4.97 -8.35 -6.92
N GLY A 248 5.07 -9.65 -7.20
CA GLY A 248 4.55 -10.68 -6.29
C GLY A 248 5.31 -10.73 -4.96
N LEU A 249 6.63 -10.64 -5.01
CA LEU A 249 7.49 -10.56 -3.83
C LEU A 249 7.26 -9.29 -3.02
N GLU A 250 7.01 -8.14 -3.67
CA GLU A 250 6.73 -6.88 -2.98
C GLU A 250 5.54 -7.00 -2.02
N VAL A 251 4.45 -7.63 -2.47
CA VAL A 251 3.28 -7.89 -1.61
C VAL A 251 3.63 -8.82 -0.44
N VAL A 252 4.45 -9.84 -0.69
CA VAL A 252 4.91 -10.76 0.38
C VAL A 252 5.81 -10.01 1.37
N TRP A 253 6.73 -9.17 0.90
CA TRP A 253 7.63 -8.40 1.76
C TRP A 253 6.89 -7.42 2.67
N ILE A 254 5.85 -6.73 2.18
CA ILE A 254 5.03 -5.86 3.01
C ILE A 254 4.57 -6.64 4.24
N ARG A 255 3.96 -7.81 4.06
CA ARG A 255 3.45 -8.61 5.18
C ARG A 255 4.57 -9.19 6.05
N GLN A 256 5.66 -9.63 5.43
CA GLN A 256 6.77 -10.28 6.13
C GLN A 256 7.62 -9.32 6.97
N PHE A 257 7.78 -8.05 6.54
CA PHE A 257 8.59 -7.07 7.27
C PHE A 257 7.78 -6.22 8.25
N THR A 258 6.46 -6.15 8.13
CA THR A 258 5.58 -5.41 9.04
C THR A 258 5.81 -5.74 10.53
N PRO A 259 6.06 -7.00 10.97
CA PRO A 259 6.34 -7.29 12.38
C PRO A 259 7.56 -6.54 12.94
N TYR A 260 8.49 -6.15 12.09
CA TYR A 260 9.76 -5.51 12.49
C TYR A 260 9.80 -4.02 12.24
N LEU A 261 8.97 -3.51 11.34
CA LEU A 261 8.96 -2.11 10.90
C LEU A 261 7.70 -1.34 11.34
N GLY A 262 6.65 -2.06 11.76
CA GLY A 262 5.37 -1.48 12.10
C GLY A 262 4.46 -1.23 10.89
N THR A 263 3.27 -0.69 11.16
CA THR A 263 2.23 -0.40 10.18
C THR A 263 2.21 1.06 9.71
N VAL A 264 3.24 1.82 10.02
CA VAL A 264 3.35 3.23 9.63
C VAL A 264 3.58 3.40 8.12
N VAL A 265 3.19 4.55 7.59
CA VAL A 265 3.36 4.86 6.15
C VAL A 265 4.82 4.77 5.69
N TYR A 266 5.76 5.03 6.57
CA TYR A 266 7.20 4.97 6.29
C TYR A 266 7.73 3.55 6.06
N THR A 267 7.07 2.53 6.58
CA THR A 267 7.38 1.12 6.28
C THR A 267 7.16 0.82 4.80
N PHE A 268 6.00 1.21 4.26
CA PHE A 268 5.68 1.04 2.84
C PHE A 268 6.62 1.87 1.95
N ALA A 269 6.81 3.14 2.32
CA ALA A 269 7.73 4.03 1.61
C ALA A 269 9.19 3.51 1.66
N GLY A 270 9.62 2.95 2.79
CA GLY A 270 10.94 2.35 2.98
C GLY A 270 11.17 1.11 2.11
N ILE A 271 10.20 0.19 2.06
CA ILE A 271 10.25 -0.99 1.17
C ILE A 271 10.39 -0.55 -0.28
N LEU A 272 9.54 0.39 -0.72
CA LEU A 272 9.58 0.91 -2.09
C LEU A 272 10.86 1.70 -2.38
N ALA A 273 11.36 2.49 -1.44
CA ALA A 273 12.61 3.23 -1.59
C ALA A 273 13.82 2.28 -1.72
N VAL A 274 13.92 1.25 -0.88
CA VAL A 274 14.99 0.23 -0.98
C VAL A 274 14.87 -0.53 -2.29
N TYR A 275 13.67 -0.91 -2.70
CA TYR A 275 13.41 -1.55 -3.99
C TYR A 275 13.93 -0.69 -5.16
N LEU A 276 13.54 0.59 -5.20
CA LEU A 276 13.92 1.50 -6.29
C LEU A 276 15.42 1.83 -6.28
N LEU A 277 16.01 2.12 -5.11
CA LEU A 277 17.46 2.37 -4.98
C LEU A 277 18.29 1.17 -5.41
N ALA A 278 17.93 -0.02 -4.96
CA ALA A 278 18.60 -1.25 -5.34
C ALA A 278 18.44 -1.54 -6.85
N THR A 279 17.25 -1.31 -7.41
CA THR A 279 17.00 -1.40 -8.85
C THR A 279 17.84 -0.38 -9.64
N LEU A 280 18.00 0.84 -9.13
CA LEU A 280 18.88 1.86 -9.71
C LEU A 280 20.33 1.36 -9.75
N ILE A 281 20.84 0.81 -8.65
CA ILE A 281 22.18 0.24 -8.57
C ILE A 281 22.35 -0.87 -9.61
N GLY A 282 21.40 -1.80 -9.71
CA GLY A 282 21.41 -2.89 -10.70
C GLY A 282 21.43 -2.39 -12.14
N SER A 283 20.62 -1.35 -12.44
CA SER A 283 20.54 -0.74 -13.77
C SER A 283 21.85 0.00 -14.14
N ARG A 284 22.46 0.68 -13.17
CA ARG A 284 23.78 1.32 -13.36
C ARG A 284 24.87 0.28 -13.56
N LEU A 285 24.83 -0.81 -12.82
CA LEU A 285 25.77 -1.93 -12.97
C LEU A 285 25.65 -2.56 -14.37
N TYR A 286 24.45 -2.80 -14.88
CA TYR A 286 24.23 -3.27 -16.24
C TYR A 286 24.88 -2.32 -17.27
N ARG A 287 24.61 -1.03 -17.16
CA ARG A 287 25.20 -0.04 -18.09
C ARG A 287 26.72 0.00 -18.02
N TRP A 288 27.30 -0.04 -16.82
CA TRP A 288 28.75 -0.08 -16.63
C TRP A 288 29.38 -1.31 -17.30
N VAL A 289 28.75 -2.50 -17.15
CA VAL A 289 29.22 -3.74 -17.79
C VAL A 289 29.18 -3.61 -19.31
N VAL A 290 28.11 -3.03 -19.87
CA VAL A 290 27.99 -2.84 -21.33
C VAL A 290 28.98 -1.81 -21.86
N GLU A 291 29.21 -0.70 -21.14
CA GLU A 291 30.16 0.33 -21.51
C GLU A 291 31.60 -0.17 -21.45
N ALA A 292 31.96 -0.98 -20.44
CA ALA A 292 33.31 -1.51 -20.24
C ALA A 292 33.68 -2.66 -21.17
N ARG A 293 32.72 -3.52 -21.59
CA ARG A 293 33.00 -4.80 -22.26
C ARG A 293 32.34 -4.94 -23.64
N GLY A 294 31.50 -3.99 -24.05
CA GLY A 294 30.69 -4.07 -25.27
C GLY A 294 29.51 -5.05 -25.16
N ALA A 295 28.49 -4.84 -25.97
CA ALA A 295 27.23 -5.58 -25.90
C ALA A 295 27.33 -7.08 -26.13
N GLY A 296 28.39 -7.56 -26.78
CA GLY A 296 28.62 -8.97 -27.11
C GLY A 296 29.18 -9.82 -25.95
N GLN A 297 29.96 -9.22 -25.05
CA GLN A 297 30.62 -9.94 -23.94
C GLN A 297 29.81 -9.96 -22.62
N SER A 298 28.69 -9.23 -22.56
CA SER A 298 27.80 -9.25 -21.37
C SER A 298 27.12 -10.60 -21.15
N SER A 299 27.32 -11.55 -22.08
CA SER A 299 26.68 -12.85 -22.10
C SER A 299 27.10 -13.77 -20.96
N ALA A 300 28.39 -13.79 -20.60
CA ALA A 300 28.92 -14.71 -19.58
C ALA A 300 28.41 -14.41 -18.14
N TRP A 301 28.03 -13.15 -17.86
CA TRP A 301 27.56 -12.73 -16.54
C TRP A 301 26.05 -12.99 -16.28
N ALA A 302 25.24 -13.10 -17.34
CA ALA A 302 23.80 -13.21 -17.16
C ALA A 302 23.35 -14.57 -16.59
N GLY A 303 24.06 -15.66 -16.87
CA GLY A 303 23.77 -16.97 -16.25
C GLY A 303 23.99 -16.96 -14.72
N PHE A 304 25.08 -16.33 -14.28
CA PHE A 304 25.37 -16.12 -12.86
C PHE A 304 24.30 -15.24 -12.19
N VAL A 305 23.84 -14.22 -12.90
CA VAL A 305 22.78 -13.32 -12.40
C VAL A 305 21.48 -14.05 -12.13
N TRP A 306 21.02 -14.97 -12.99
CA TRP A 306 19.77 -15.73 -12.76
C TRP A 306 19.82 -16.61 -11.53
N MET A 307 20.96 -17.22 -11.24
CA MET A 307 21.14 -18.08 -10.06
C MET A 307 21.16 -17.26 -8.77
N LEU A 308 21.93 -16.18 -8.75
CA LEU A 308 21.96 -15.25 -7.61
C LEU A 308 20.60 -14.60 -7.42
N PHE A 309 19.89 -14.32 -8.50
CA PHE A 309 18.56 -13.77 -8.48
C PHE A 309 17.54 -14.70 -7.80
N GLY A 310 17.59 -16.01 -8.13
CA GLY A 310 16.77 -17.02 -7.45
C GLY A 310 17.08 -17.15 -5.96
N LEU A 311 18.37 -17.23 -5.59
CA LEU A 311 18.80 -17.32 -4.20
C LEU A 311 18.44 -16.03 -3.42
N SER A 312 18.61 -14.87 -4.02
CA SER A 312 18.32 -13.60 -3.37
C SER A 312 16.83 -13.40 -3.06
N ALA A 313 15.93 -14.03 -3.82
CA ALA A 313 14.50 -14.05 -3.52
C ALA A 313 14.17 -14.75 -2.18
N LEU A 314 15.06 -15.58 -1.66
CA LEU A 314 14.91 -16.30 -0.39
C LEU A 314 15.63 -15.62 0.80
N LEU A 315 16.43 -14.59 0.57
CA LEU A 315 17.12 -13.86 1.64
C LEU A 315 16.19 -13.26 2.70
N PRO A 316 14.97 -12.84 2.37
CA PRO A 316 14.01 -12.40 3.39
C PRO A 316 13.78 -13.45 4.48
N LEU A 317 13.87 -14.76 4.18
CA LEU A 317 13.76 -15.83 5.19
C LEU A 317 14.81 -15.72 6.30
N ALA A 318 16.05 -15.39 5.94
CA ALA A 318 17.10 -15.18 6.90
C ALA A 318 17.00 -13.79 7.56
N ALA A 319 16.73 -12.77 6.78
CA ALA A 319 16.63 -11.40 7.28
C ALA A 319 15.53 -11.23 8.33
N THR A 320 14.42 -11.96 8.20
CA THR A 320 13.28 -11.90 9.14
C THR A 320 13.27 -13.00 10.19
N ASP A 321 14.39 -13.72 10.37
CA ASP A 321 14.50 -14.68 11.47
C ASP A 321 14.47 -13.93 12.82
N PRO A 322 13.49 -14.22 13.70
CA PRO A 322 13.34 -13.48 14.96
C PRO A 322 14.49 -13.67 15.95
N ARG A 323 15.30 -14.70 15.76
CA ARG A 323 16.48 -14.98 16.61
C ARG A 323 17.65 -14.04 16.33
N LEU A 324 17.67 -13.36 15.18
CA LEU A 324 18.72 -12.42 14.83
C LEU A 324 18.42 -11.05 15.49
N PRO A 325 19.33 -10.47 16.27
CA PRO A 325 19.13 -9.15 16.89
C PRO A 325 19.45 -8.02 15.90
N LEU A 326 18.73 -7.95 14.78
CA LEU A 326 18.92 -6.93 13.75
C LEU A 326 17.81 -5.88 13.82
N PRO A 327 18.14 -4.58 13.69
CA PRO A 327 17.16 -3.52 13.47
C PRO A 327 16.30 -3.78 12.22
N GLY A 328 15.05 -3.32 12.22
CA GLY A 328 14.10 -3.52 11.12
C GLY A 328 14.61 -3.03 9.77
N GLU A 329 15.24 -1.87 9.73
CA GLU A 329 15.79 -1.24 8.52
C GLU A 329 16.93 -2.08 7.92
N ILE A 330 17.80 -2.62 8.77
CA ILE A 330 18.89 -3.51 8.32
C ILE A 330 18.32 -4.81 7.77
N ARG A 331 17.31 -5.40 8.44
CA ARG A 331 16.60 -6.58 7.94
C ARG A 331 16.03 -6.33 6.55
N LEU A 332 15.40 -5.18 6.35
CA LEU A 332 14.80 -4.78 5.09
C LEU A 332 15.87 -4.73 3.98
N VAL A 333 16.95 -3.97 4.20
CA VAL A 333 18.01 -3.82 3.19
C VAL A 333 18.66 -5.16 2.85
N LEU A 334 19.04 -5.95 3.85
CA LEU A 334 19.66 -7.26 3.62
C LEU A 334 18.71 -8.26 2.95
N GLY A 335 17.41 -8.19 3.28
CA GLY A 335 16.43 -9.11 2.74
C GLY A 335 16.09 -8.83 1.28
N ILE A 336 15.87 -7.58 0.89
CA ILE A 336 15.30 -7.29 -0.43
C ILE A 336 16.28 -6.67 -1.43
N ALA A 337 17.29 -5.90 -1.00
CA ALA A 337 18.17 -5.19 -1.92
C ALA A 337 18.92 -6.11 -2.90
N PRO A 338 19.45 -7.28 -2.51
CA PRO A 338 20.13 -8.17 -3.45
C PRO A 338 19.24 -8.64 -4.62
N PHE A 339 17.95 -8.97 -4.31
CA PHE A 339 16.99 -9.31 -5.35
C PHE A 339 16.69 -8.13 -6.27
N CYS A 340 16.47 -6.95 -5.71
CA CYS A 340 16.15 -5.75 -6.47
C CYS A 340 17.32 -5.28 -7.35
N ILE A 341 18.57 -5.45 -6.91
CA ILE A 341 19.76 -5.24 -7.75
C ILE A 341 19.73 -6.19 -8.96
N GLY A 342 19.43 -7.47 -8.74
CA GLY A 342 19.27 -8.45 -9.81
C GLY A 342 18.17 -8.08 -10.80
N ALA A 343 17.00 -7.68 -10.31
CA ALA A 343 15.87 -7.23 -11.14
C ALA A 343 16.23 -5.98 -11.97
N GLY A 344 16.88 -5.00 -11.33
CA GLY A 344 17.36 -3.79 -11.98
C GLY A 344 18.43 -4.03 -13.05
N PHE A 345 19.21 -5.08 -12.93
CA PHE A 345 20.18 -5.49 -13.95
C PHE A 345 19.50 -6.23 -15.11
N VAL A 346 18.65 -7.20 -14.80
CA VAL A 346 18.07 -8.12 -15.79
C VAL A 346 17.02 -7.45 -16.67
N THR A 347 16.14 -6.64 -16.12
CA THR A 347 15.03 -6.03 -16.88
C THR A 347 15.51 -5.12 -18.02
N PRO A 348 16.35 -4.10 -17.81
CA PRO A 348 16.83 -3.27 -18.91
C PRO A 348 17.73 -4.05 -19.88
N MET A 349 18.47 -5.06 -19.42
CA MET A 349 19.25 -5.95 -20.28
C MET A 349 18.35 -6.68 -21.29
N LEU A 350 17.26 -7.28 -20.83
CA LEU A 350 16.33 -8.02 -21.68
C LEU A 350 15.60 -7.09 -22.67
N VAL A 351 15.25 -5.88 -22.25
CA VAL A 351 14.60 -4.90 -23.13
C VAL A 351 15.58 -4.36 -24.17
N ASP A 352 16.77 -3.90 -23.79
CA ASP A 352 17.77 -3.34 -24.72
C ASP A 352 18.20 -4.35 -25.77
N ARG A 353 18.47 -5.61 -25.39
CA ARG A 353 18.84 -6.70 -26.32
C ARG A 353 17.76 -6.98 -27.35
N ARG A 354 16.49 -6.83 -26.94
CA ARG A 354 15.34 -7.10 -27.82
C ARG A 354 14.97 -5.92 -28.71
N ALA A 355 15.06 -4.73 -28.16
CA ALA A 355 14.58 -3.51 -28.80
C ALA A 355 15.66 -2.81 -29.64
N GLY A 356 16.90 -2.84 -29.18
CA GLY A 356 17.92 -1.93 -29.69
C GLY A 356 17.41 -0.47 -29.57
N ALA A 357 17.43 0.28 -30.66
CA ALA A 357 16.87 1.64 -30.72
C ALA A 357 15.42 1.70 -31.22
N ASP A 358 14.70 0.58 -31.35
CA ASP A 358 13.34 0.52 -31.87
C ASP A 358 12.29 0.74 -30.78
N PRO A 359 11.56 1.88 -30.79
CA PRO A 359 10.57 2.22 -29.75
C PRO A 359 9.42 1.21 -29.69
N ASP A 360 8.96 0.66 -30.83
CA ASP A 360 7.86 -0.31 -30.87
C ASP A 360 8.27 -1.66 -30.26
N ARG A 361 9.50 -2.11 -30.51
CA ARG A 361 10.02 -3.33 -29.90
C ARG A 361 10.24 -3.15 -28.39
N ALA A 362 10.73 -2.00 -27.98
CA ALA A 362 10.89 -1.65 -26.56
C ALA A 362 9.54 -1.61 -25.84
N GLY A 363 8.56 -0.88 -26.40
CA GLY A 363 7.22 -0.78 -25.85
C GLY A 363 6.54 -2.15 -25.69
N ARG A 364 6.67 -3.05 -26.67
CA ARG A 364 6.12 -4.41 -26.56
C ARG A 364 6.86 -5.28 -25.54
N ALA A 365 8.18 -5.15 -25.45
CA ALA A 365 8.96 -5.89 -24.48
C ALA A 365 8.61 -5.44 -23.05
N TYR A 366 8.53 -4.14 -22.84
CA TYR A 366 8.13 -3.54 -21.55
C TYR A 366 6.69 -3.90 -21.18
N ALA A 367 5.75 -3.84 -22.10
CA ALA A 367 4.36 -4.24 -21.86
C ALA A 367 4.23 -5.70 -21.38
N VAL A 368 5.04 -6.61 -21.91
CA VAL A 368 5.07 -8.02 -21.45
C VAL A 368 5.55 -8.13 -20.00
N ASN A 369 6.56 -7.37 -19.62
CA ASN A 369 7.03 -7.32 -18.22
C ASN A 369 5.93 -6.77 -17.31
N VAL A 370 5.27 -5.69 -17.70
CA VAL A 370 4.22 -5.05 -16.89
C VAL A 370 2.97 -5.92 -16.76
N ILE A 371 2.63 -6.76 -17.76
CA ILE A 371 1.57 -7.78 -17.59
C ILE A 371 1.93 -8.72 -16.42
N GLY A 372 3.19 -9.13 -16.31
CA GLY A 372 3.67 -9.86 -15.13
C GLY A 372 3.48 -9.06 -13.84
N CYS A 373 3.84 -7.76 -13.87
CA CYS A 373 3.67 -6.87 -12.72
C CYS A 373 2.21 -6.73 -12.25
N ILE A 374 1.23 -6.84 -13.15
CA ILE A 374 -0.19 -6.83 -12.79
C ILE A 374 -0.59 -8.14 -12.09
N LEU A 375 -0.15 -9.27 -12.62
CA LEU A 375 -0.56 -10.59 -12.14
C LEU A 375 0.16 -10.99 -10.85
N GLY A 376 1.37 -10.51 -10.61
CA GLY A 376 2.18 -10.81 -9.41
C GLY A 376 1.46 -10.48 -8.10
N PRO A 377 1.03 -9.24 -7.87
CA PRO A 377 0.28 -8.85 -6.68
C PRO A 377 -1.02 -9.62 -6.48
N LEU A 378 -1.77 -9.84 -7.57
CA LEU A 378 -3.02 -10.60 -7.51
C LEU A 378 -2.77 -12.06 -7.10
N LEU A 379 -1.78 -12.71 -7.71
CA LEU A 379 -1.38 -14.07 -7.35
C LEU A 379 -0.93 -14.17 -5.90
N SER A 380 -0.06 -13.25 -5.47
CA SER A 380 0.50 -13.26 -4.11
C SER A 380 -0.53 -12.90 -3.05
N GLY A 381 -1.31 -11.83 -3.26
CA GLY A 381 -2.26 -11.32 -2.27
C GLY A 381 -3.47 -12.23 -2.07
N PHE A 382 -4.04 -12.76 -3.16
CA PHE A 382 -5.29 -13.53 -3.09
C PHE A 382 -5.12 -15.04 -3.01
N TRP A 383 -3.95 -15.57 -3.43
CA TRP A 383 -3.73 -17.03 -3.50
C TRP A 383 -2.54 -17.48 -2.66
N LEU A 384 -1.33 -16.96 -2.91
CA LEU A 384 -0.15 -17.49 -2.23
C LEU A 384 -0.16 -17.19 -0.74
N LEU A 385 -0.37 -15.94 -0.33
CA LEU A 385 -0.34 -15.56 1.08
C LEU A 385 -1.43 -16.21 1.93
N PRO A 386 -2.72 -16.26 1.50
CA PRO A 386 -3.74 -16.94 2.28
C PRO A 386 -3.49 -18.44 2.46
N TRP A 387 -2.97 -19.11 1.44
CA TRP A 387 -2.84 -20.58 1.43
C TRP A 387 -1.48 -21.07 1.93
N LEU A 388 -0.42 -20.36 1.57
CA LEU A 388 0.96 -20.79 1.84
C LEU A 388 1.62 -19.98 2.96
N GLY A 389 1.10 -18.77 3.25
CA GLY A 389 1.77 -17.82 4.13
C GLY A 389 3.03 -17.21 3.51
N GLU A 390 3.69 -16.34 4.23
CA GLU A 390 4.80 -15.52 3.74
C GLU A 390 5.99 -16.38 3.30
N ARG A 391 6.36 -17.33 4.15
CA ARG A 391 7.52 -18.22 3.94
C ARG A 391 7.44 -19.03 2.65
N TRP A 392 6.36 -19.75 2.46
CA TRP A 392 6.17 -20.62 1.30
C TRP A 392 5.82 -19.87 0.04
N SER A 393 5.27 -18.66 0.16
CA SER A 393 5.09 -17.73 -0.97
C SER A 393 6.42 -17.29 -1.56
N LEU A 394 7.43 -16.98 -0.73
CA LEU A 394 8.79 -16.70 -1.20
C LEU A 394 9.39 -17.88 -1.96
N VAL A 395 9.23 -19.10 -1.43
CA VAL A 395 9.70 -20.32 -2.11
C VAL A 395 9.00 -20.49 -3.45
N ALA A 396 7.67 -20.41 -3.49
CA ALA A 396 6.89 -20.56 -4.72
C ALA A 396 7.29 -19.56 -5.80
N LEU A 397 7.50 -18.28 -5.43
CA LEU A 397 7.93 -17.24 -6.36
C LEU A 397 9.39 -17.38 -6.79
N SER A 398 10.25 -18.04 -6.01
CA SER A 398 11.64 -18.30 -6.40
C SER A 398 11.80 -19.47 -7.38
N LEU A 399 10.88 -20.46 -7.36
CA LEU A 399 10.98 -21.66 -8.20
C LEU A 399 11.13 -21.36 -9.71
N PRO A 400 10.39 -20.44 -10.34
CA PRO A 400 10.59 -20.13 -11.75
C PRO A 400 11.98 -19.60 -12.07
N LEU A 401 12.63 -18.87 -11.14
CA LEU A 401 14.00 -18.36 -11.33
C LEU A 401 15.02 -19.50 -11.30
N PHE A 402 14.86 -20.45 -10.39
CA PHE A 402 15.68 -21.67 -10.37
C PHE A 402 15.45 -22.53 -11.62
N ALA A 403 14.21 -22.63 -12.09
CA ALA A 403 13.90 -23.34 -13.34
C ALA A 403 14.60 -22.67 -14.54
N LEU A 404 14.60 -21.34 -14.63
CA LEU A 404 15.35 -20.61 -15.65
C LEU A 404 16.85 -20.83 -15.52
N GLY A 405 17.40 -20.82 -14.31
CA GLY A 405 18.80 -21.15 -14.04
C GLY A 405 19.15 -22.56 -14.49
N LEU A 406 18.30 -23.55 -14.24
CA LEU A 406 18.49 -24.95 -14.66
C LEU A 406 18.46 -25.09 -16.19
N VAL A 407 17.52 -24.41 -16.86
CA VAL A 407 17.49 -24.39 -18.35
C VAL A 407 18.73 -23.73 -18.90
N ALA A 408 19.23 -22.66 -18.28
CA ALA A 408 20.46 -22.00 -18.66
C ALA A 408 21.68 -22.93 -18.57
N VAL A 409 21.70 -23.83 -17.59
CA VAL A 409 22.79 -24.83 -17.41
C VAL A 409 22.68 -26.00 -18.39
N ARG A 410 21.46 -26.54 -18.62
CA ARG A 410 21.24 -27.76 -19.38
C ARG A 410 21.08 -27.57 -20.90
N ALA A 411 20.55 -26.42 -21.29
CA ALA A 411 20.25 -26.11 -22.68
C ALA A 411 20.61 -24.65 -23.00
N PRO A 412 21.91 -24.29 -22.95
CA PRO A 412 22.37 -22.92 -23.14
C PRO A 412 21.92 -22.32 -24.48
N GLU A 413 21.79 -23.11 -25.52
CA GLU A 413 21.31 -22.68 -26.85
C GLU A 413 19.86 -22.14 -26.82
N ARG A 414 19.02 -22.59 -25.88
CA ARG A 414 17.64 -22.11 -25.73
C ARG A 414 17.55 -20.75 -25.09
N LEU A 415 18.59 -20.35 -24.38
CA LEU A 415 18.72 -19.08 -23.69
C LEU A 415 19.92 -18.26 -24.15
N ALA A 416 20.45 -18.55 -25.34
CA ALA A 416 21.64 -17.90 -25.88
C ALA A 416 21.56 -16.39 -25.97
N SER A 417 20.35 -15.84 -26.20
CA SER A 417 20.09 -14.41 -26.11
C SER A 417 20.10 -13.86 -24.68
N MET A 418 20.05 -14.72 -23.66
CA MET A 418 20.00 -14.39 -22.24
C MET A 418 21.26 -14.74 -21.48
N ALA A 419 22.25 -15.19 -22.23
CA ALA A 419 23.62 -15.50 -21.85
C ALA A 419 23.87 -16.35 -20.62
N VAL A 420 24.63 -17.34 -20.88
CA VAL A 420 24.95 -18.45 -20.01
C VAL A 420 26.44 -18.39 -19.65
N LEU A 421 26.76 -18.76 -18.41
CA LEU A 421 28.08 -19.20 -18.06
C LEU A 421 28.32 -20.53 -18.81
N GLU A 422 29.22 -20.54 -19.77
CA GLU A 422 29.66 -21.79 -20.41
C GLU A 422 30.59 -22.56 -19.45
N GLY A 423 30.32 -23.87 -19.29
CA GLY A 423 31.24 -24.80 -18.67
C GLY A 423 30.84 -25.32 -17.27
N PRO A 424 31.69 -26.17 -16.68
CA PRO A 424 31.42 -26.89 -15.41
C PRO A 424 31.20 -25.97 -14.20
N ARG A 425 31.69 -24.75 -14.26
CA ARG A 425 31.46 -23.73 -13.19
C ARG A 425 30.00 -23.27 -13.06
N ALA A 426 29.23 -23.27 -14.15
CA ALA A 426 27.81 -22.88 -14.10
C ALA A 426 26.96 -23.90 -13.33
N SER A 427 27.21 -25.19 -13.54
CA SER A 427 26.54 -26.28 -12.81
C SER A 427 26.90 -26.28 -11.32
N THR A 428 28.16 -26.01 -11.00
CA THR A 428 28.64 -25.93 -9.60
C THR A 428 27.96 -24.75 -8.84
N VAL A 429 27.88 -23.57 -9.45
CA VAL A 429 27.23 -22.41 -8.87
C VAL A 429 25.73 -22.65 -8.71
N PHE A 430 25.08 -23.25 -9.70
CA PHE A 430 23.67 -23.62 -9.59
C PHE A 430 23.43 -24.61 -8.46
N ALA A 431 24.22 -25.71 -8.40
CA ALA A 431 24.09 -26.66 -7.30
C ALA A 431 24.33 -26.01 -5.94
N GLY A 432 25.33 -25.13 -5.81
CA GLY A 432 25.58 -24.36 -4.60
C GLY A 432 24.41 -23.48 -4.21
N ALA A 433 23.81 -22.74 -5.15
CA ALA A 433 22.65 -21.91 -4.88
C ALA A 433 21.42 -22.73 -4.42
N VAL A 434 21.18 -23.88 -5.03
CA VAL A 434 20.10 -24.81 -4.62
C VAL A 434 20.38 -25.37 -3.22
N VAL A 435 21.62 -25.83 -2.95
CA VAL A 435 22.01 -26.36 -1.63
C VAL A 435 21.82 -25.30 -0.54
N VAL A 436 22.31 -24.07 -0.76
CA VAL A 436 22.12 -22.96 0.18
C VAL A 436 20.63 -22.69 0.41
N SER A 437 19.81 -22.69 -0.65
CA SER A 437 18.36 -22.48 -0.54
C SER A 437 17.67 -23.58 0.27
N VAL A 438 18.04 -24.84 0.05
CA VAL A 438 17.52 -26.01 0.80
C VAL A 438 17.93 -25.94 2.26
N ILE A 439 19.15 -25.48 2.55
CA ILE A 439 19.66 -25.32 3.93
C ILE A 439 18.98 -24.13 4.63
N LEU A 440 18.71 -23.04 3.95
CA LEU A 440 18.02 -21.88 4.55
C LEU A 440 16.63 -22.22 5.10
N LEU A 441 15.91 -23.14 4.47
CA LEU A 441 14.58 -23.52 4.89
C LEU A 441 14.53 -24.09 6.32
N PRO A 442 15.27 -25.15 6.72
CA PRO A 442 15.22 -25.66 8.08
C PRO A 442 15.97 -24.77 9.08
N LEU A 443 16.94 -23.98 8.63
CA LEU A 443 17.73 -23.12 9.52
C LEU A 443 17.00 -21.86 9.97
N THR A 444 16.07 -21.33 9.18
CA THR A 444 15.35 -20.09 9.48
C THR A 444 14.00 -20.35 10.12
N ARG A 445 13.55 -19.41 10.98
CA ARG A 445 12.24 -19.45 11.63
C ARG A 445 11.38 -18.27 11.20
N SER A 446 10.08 -18.49 11.12
CA SER A 446 9.10 -17.43 10.88
C SER A 446 8.73 -16.71 12.19
N PHE A 447 8.18 -15.49 12.06
CA PHE A 447 7.82 -14.64 13.20
C PHE A 447 6.88 -15.35 14.19
N GLU A 448 5.93 -16.11 13.71
CA GLU A 448 4.89 -16.78 14.51
C GLU A 448 5.46 -17.84 15.44
N THR A 449 6.65 -18.37 15.16
CA THR A 449 7.30 -19.39 16.01
C THR A 449 7.69 -18.86 17.39
N GLN A 450 7.64 -17.55 17.60
CA GLN A 450 7.85 -16.90 18.90
C GLN A 450 6.67 -17.12 19.88
N PHE A 451 5.52 -17.57 19.36
CA PHE A 451 4.28 -17.75 20.14
C PHE A 451 3.87 -19.22 20.18
N PRO A 452 4.45 -20.05 21.06
CA PRO A 452 4.09 -21.45 21.17
C PRO A 452 2.60 -21.63 21.54
N GLY A 453 1.90 -22.52 20.84
CA GLY A 453 0.48 -22.79 21.07
C GLY A 453 -0.48 -21.70 20.53
N ALA A 454 0.01 -20.74 19.76
CA ALA A 454 -0.85 -19.74 19.13
C ALA A 454 -1.77 -20.34 18.07
N GLU A 455 -2.99 -19.79 17.97
CA GLU A 455 -3.84 -20.00 16.79
C GLU A 455 -3.47 -18.99 15.70
N ILE A 456 -3.12 -19.51 14.51
CA ILE A 456 -2.74 -18.70 13.37
C ILE A 456 -3.82 -18.82 12.30
N ARG A 457 -4.29 -17.68 11.80
CA ARG A 457 -5.22 -17.59 10.66
C ARG A 457 -4.60 -16.68 9.60
N ARG A 458 -4.85 -17.03 8.34
CA ARG A 458 -4.37 -16.24 7.19
C ARG A 458 -5.50 -16.02 6.23
N ASP A 459 -5.61 -14.80 5.74
CA ASP A 459 -6.52 -14.43 4.68
C ASP A 459 -5.84 -13.44 3.70
N HIS A 460 -6.59 -12.95 2.73
CA HIS A 460 -6.09 -11.99 1.75
C HIS A 460 -5.73 -10.62 2.36
N THR A 461 -6.22 -10.31 3.58
CA THR A 461 -5.98 -9.03 4.27
C THR A 461 -4.76 -9.11 5.18
N ALA A 462 -4.67 -10.15 6.01
CA ALA A 462 -3.66 -10.22 7.06
C ALA A 462 -3.28 -11.66 7.46
N THR A 463 -2.16 -11.77 8.18
CA THR A 463 -1.80 -12.93 9.00
C THR A 463 -2.09 -12.58 10.45
N ILE A 464 -2.96 -13.38 11.08
CA ILE A 464 -3.45 -13.18 12.44
C ILE A 464 -2.84 -14.23 13.36
N VAL A 465 -2.34 -13.77 14.51
CA VAL A 465 -1.83 -14.62 15.57
C VAL A 465 -2.59 -14.32 16.86
N ALA A 466 -3.32 -15.30 17.37
CA ALA A 466 -3.94 -15.24 18.67
C ALA A 466 -3.14 -16.12 19.65
N ALA A 467 -2.56 -15.51 20.69
CA ALA A 467 -1.63 -16.18 21.60
C ALA A 467 -1.90 -15.80 23.05
N GLY A 468 -1.25 -16.51 23.98
CA GLY A 468 -1.33 -16.23 25.42
C GLY A 468 -2.43 -16.99 26.13
N VAL A 469 -2.49 -16.82 27.46
CA VAL A 469 -3.41 -17.54 28.35
C VAL A 469 -4.07 -16.54 29.32
N GLY A 470 -5.29 -16.79 29.71
CA GLY A 470 -6.03 -15.94 30.63
C GLY A 470 -6.17 -14.50 30.13
N ARG A 471 -5.81 -13.53 30.97
CA ARG A 471 -5.86 -12.10 30.64
C ARG A 471 -4.67 -11.63 29.80
N GLU A 472 -3.58 -12.41 29.74
CA GLU A 472 -2.41 -12.11 28.90
C GLU A 472 -2.59 -12.57 27.44
N LYS A 473 -3.81 -12.95 27.06
CA LYS A 473 -4.12 -13.19 25.64
C LYS A 473 -3.91 -11.93 24.82
N LEU A 474 -3.33 -12.12 23.65
CA LEU A 474 -3.01 -11.04 22.72
C LEU A 474 -3.44 -11.41 21.30
N LEU A 475 -3.79 -10.40 20.53
CA LEU A 475 -4.11 -10.49 19.12
C LEU A 475 -3.07 -9.70 18.34
N LEU A 476 -2.40 -10.35 17.39
CA LEU A 476 -1.48 -9.71 16.47
C LEU A 476 -2.04 -9.74 15.06
N VAL A 477 -2.03 -8.61 14.39
CA VAL A 477 -2.37 -8.46 12.98
C VAL A 477 -1.11 -8.10 12.23
N ASN A 478 -0.66 -8.97 11.32
CA ASN A 478 0.63 -8.86 10.64
C ASN A 478 1.80 -8.62 11.62
N GLY A 479 1.78 -9.34 12.74
CA GLY A 479 2.80 -9.26 13.78
C GLY A 479 2.76 -8.03 14.68
N GLN A 480 1.84 -7.11 14.48
CA GLN A 480 1.64 -5.94 15.35
C GLN A 480 0.56 -6.21 16.37
N GLY A 481 0.87 -5.90 17.64
CA GLY A 481 -0.08 -6.05 18.74
C GLY A 481 -1.21 -5.05 18.65
N ILE A 482 -2.45 -5.55 18.75
CA ILE A 482 -3.64 -4.72 18.71
C ILE A 482 -4.00 -4.23 20.11
N THR A 483 -4.21 -5.17 21.03
CA THR A 483 -4.58 -4.88 22.43
C THR A 483 -4.41 -6.13 23.30
N LYS A 484 -4.67 -5.97 24.61
CA LYS A 484 -4.82 -7.04 25.58
C LYS A 484 -6.24 -7.06 26.12
N LEU A 485 -6.63 -8.10 26.86
CA LEU A 485 -7.91 -8.13 27.57
C LEU A 485 -7.85 -7.17 28.77
N THR A 486 -8.45 -5.99 28.63
CA THR A 486 -8.44 -4.92 29.63
C THR A 486 -9.85 -4.41 29.94
N PRO A 487 -10.07 -3.86 31.14
CA PRO A 487 -11.33 -3.18 31.43
C PRO A 487 -11.55 -1.90 30.61
N VAL A 488 -10.50 -1.35 30.01
CA VAL A 488 -10.58 -0.18 29.11
C VAL A 488 -11.55 -0.42 27.97
N THR A 489 -11.39 -1.54 27.26
CA THR A 489 -12.25 -1.91 26.13
C THR A 489 -13.69 -2.19 26.53
N LYS A 490 -13.95 -2.67 27.76
CA LYS A 490 -15.30 -2.80 28.31
C LYS A 490 -15.96 -1.44 28.51
N MET A 491 -15.21 -0.46 29.02
CA MET A 491 -15.73 0.90 29.25
C MET A 491 -16.06 1.61 27.93
N MET A 492 -15.49 1.21 26.81
CA MET A 492 -15.87 1.71 25.48
C MET A 492 -17.31 1.36 25.09
N ALA A 493 -17.90 0.34 25.71
CA ALA A 493 -19.31 -0.02 25.56
C ALA A 493 -20.18 0.55 26.71
N HIS A 494 -19.80 0.25 27.96
CA HIS A 494 -20.65 0.55 29.10
C HIS A 494 -20.82 2.05 29.38
N PHE A 495 -19.75 2.81 29.25
CA PHE A 495 -19.78 4.22 29.60
C PHE A 495 -20.68 5.05 28.68
N PRO A 496 -20.56 5.00 27.34
CA PRO A 496 -21.47 5.74 26.46
C PRO A 496 -22.92 5.27 26.55
N LEU A 497 -23.18 3.96 26.75
CA LEU A 497 -24.54 3.44 26.91
C LEU A 497 -25.20 3.96 28.19
N ALA A 498 -24.47 3.98 29.32
CA ALA A 498 -24.98 4.54 30.57
C ALA A 498 -25.22 6.08 30.49
N ALA A 499 -24.39 6.77 29.71
CA ALA A 499 -24.43 8.20 29.50
C ALA A 499 -25.62 8.68 28.61
N LEU A 500 -26.29 7.80 27.87
CA LEU A 500 -27.40 8.16 26.98
C LEU A 500 -28.56 8.85 27.69
N GLY A 501 -28.84 8.51 28.93
CA GLY A 501 -29.98 9.09 29.70
C GLY A 501 -31.32 8.43 29.42
N ARG A 502 -31.40 7.47 28.49
CA ARG A 502 -32.56 6.64 28.15
C ARG A 502 -32.12 5.22 27.83
N PRO A 503 -33.03 4.24 27.78
CA PRO A 503 -32.70 2.87 27.35
C PRO A 503 -32.15 2.87 25.92
N PRO A 504 -30.96 2.23 25.68
CA PRO A 504 -30.41 2.03 24.35
C PRO A 504 -31.13 0.89 23.60
N HIS A 505 -31.12 0.92 22.27
CA HIS A 505 -31.69 -0.11 21.43
C HIS A 505 -30.67 -0.67 20.42
N ASP A 506 -29.85 0.19 19.86
CA ASP A 506 -28.92 -0.15 18.77
C ASP A 506 -27.53 0.40 19.04
N ALA A 507 -26.52 -0.44 19.03
CA ALA A 507 -25.14 -0.02 19.13
C ALA A 507 -24.26 -0.64 18.05
N LEU A 508 -23.27 0.13 17.60
CA LEU A 508 -22.27 -0.29 16.62
C LEU A 508 -20.87 -0.18 17.23
N VAL A 509 -20.06 -1.22 17.03
CA VAL A 509 -18.61 -1.12 17.22
C VAL A 509 -17.88 -1.23 15.88
N VAL A 510 -17.03 -0.27 15.59
CA VAL A 510 -16.09 -0.31 14.46
C VAL A 510 -14.78 -0.93 14.95
N ALA A 511 -14.38 -2.00 14.31
CA ALA A 511 -13.41 -3.01 14.68
C ALA A 511 -13.89 -3.95 15.81
N LEU A 512 -13.80 -5.26 15.52
CA LEU A 512 -14.12 -6.30 16.48
C LEU A 512 -12.93 -6.59 17.39
N GLY A 513 -11.72 -6.66 16.83
CA GLY A 513 -10.52 -7.03 17.55
C GLY A 513 -10.67 -8.36 18.28
N MET A 514 -10.40 -8.38 19.60
CA MET A 514 -10.64 -9.57 20.43
C MET A 514 -12.13 -9.81 20.76
N GLY A 515 -13.02 -8.87 20.40
CA GLY A 515 -14.45 -8.94 20.65
C GLY A 515 -14.92 -8.47 22.02
N THR A 516 -14.04 -7.90 22.83
CA THR A 516 -14.37 -7.45 24.20
C THR A 516 -15.45 -6.38 24.21
N THR A 517 -15.28 -5.31 23.42
CA THR A 517 -16.25 -4.21 23.33
C THR A 517 -17.58 -4.73 22.78
N PHE A 518 -17.56 -5.61 21.77
CA PHE A 518 -18.77 -6.22 21.21
C PHE A 518 -19.49 -7.10 22.23
N ARG A 519 -18.78 -7.94 23.00
CA ARG A 519 -19.32 -8.74 24.09
C ARG A 519 -19.98 -7.88 25.15
N SER A 520 -19.33 -6.76 25.48
CA SER A 520 -19.86 -5.80 26.46
C SER A 520 -21.12 -5.09 25.94
N LEU A 521 -21.22 -4.75 24.65
CA LEU A 521 -22.46 -4.24 24.05
C LEU A 521 -23.59 -5.28 24.12
N ALA A 522 -23.29 -6.54 23.81
CA ALA A 522 -24.28 -7.63 23.84
C ALA A 522 -24.80 -7.92 25.26
N SER A 523 -24.03 -7.58 26.31
CA SER A 523 -24.48 -7.74 27.70
C SER A 523 -25.61 -6.81 28.12
N TRP A 524 -25.95 -5.80 27.29
CA TRP A 524 -27.07 -4.87 27.51
C TRP A 524 -28.40 -5.35 26.92
N ASP A 525 -28.42 -6.54 26.30
CA ASP A 525 -29.59 -7.11 25.61
C ASP A 525 -30.19 -6.20 24.53
N ILE A 526 -29.34 -5.48 23.83
CA ILE A 526 -29.63 -4.56 22.70
C ILE A 526 -29.14 -5.14 21.38
N ARG A 527 -29.58 -4.57 20.26
CA ARG A 527 -29.00 -4.91 18.97
C ARG A 527 -27.55 -4.40 18.87
N ALA A 528 -26.61 -5.30 18.95
CA ALA A 528 -25.19 -5.02 18.85
C ALA A 528 -24.64 -5.45 17.48
N THR A 529 -24.08 -4.50 16.74
CA THR A 529 -23.40 -4.78 15.46
C THR A 529 -21.91 -4.53 15.63
N ALA A 530 -21.07 -5.47 15.19
CA ALA A 530 -19.63 -5.27 15.03
C ALA A 530 -19.26 -5.28 13.55
N VAL A 531 -18.41 -4.36 13.12
CA VAL A 531 -17.85 -4.33 11.77
C VAL A 531 -16.37 -4.57 11.86
N GLU A 532 -15.88 -5.61 11.17
CA GLU A 532 -14.49 -6.03 11.20
C GLU A 532 -13.90 -6.07 9.79
N LEU A 533 -12.74 -5.44 9.63
CA LEU A 533 -12.05 -5.35 8.34
C LEU A 533 -11.43 -6.68 7.91
N VAL A 534 -10.91 -7.45 8.87
CA VAL A 534 -10.11 -8.66 8.63
C VAL A 534 -10.97 -9.91 8.75
N PRO A 535 -11.22 -10.66 7.66
CA PRO A 535 -12.15 -11.79 7.66
C PRO A 535 -11.84 -12.90 8.69
N SER A 536 -10.57 -13.11 9.01
CA SER A 536 -10.14 -14.15 9.95
C SER A 536 -10.33 -13.78 11.42
N VAL A 537 -10.44 -12.50 11.77
CA VAL A 537 -10.54 -12.03 13.18
C VAL A 537 -11.81 -12.56 13.86
N PRO A 538 -13.01 -12.49 13.28
CA PRO A 538 -14.23 -13.04 13.92
C PRO A 538 -14.14 -14.53 14.26
N THR A 539 -13.36 -15.29 13.51
CA THR A 539 -13.21 -16.74 13.76
C THR A 539 -12.44 -17.05 15.04
N LEU A 540 -11.71 -16.06 15.56
CA LEU A 540 -10.90 -16.17 16.78
C LEU A 540 -11.61 -15.62 18.04
N PHE A 541 -12.84 -15.13 17.92
CA PHE A 541 -13.58 -14.60 19.06
C PHE A 541 -13.69 -15.62 20.22
N GLY A 542 -13.93 -16.90 19.89
CA GLY A 542 -13.96 -18.00 20.88
C GLY A 542 -12.60 -18.31 21.53
N PHE A 543 -11.48 -17.90 20.93
CA PHE A 543 -10.19 -18.01 21.58
C PHE A 543 -10.10 -17.04 22.77
N PHE A 544 -10.63 -15.83 22.62
CA PHE A 544 -10.54 -14.77 23.64
C PHE A 544 -11.62 -14.94 24.72
N HIS A 545 -12.87 -15.24 24.34
CA HIS A 545 -14.02 -15.29 25.24
C HIS A 545 -14.71 -16.64 25.22
N PRO A 546 -14.84 -17.32 26.37
CA PRO A 546 -15.51 -18.63 26.45
C PRO A 546 -16.98 -18.61 26.01
N ASP A 547 -17.68 -17.50 26.27
CA ASP A 547 -19.10 -17.28 25.94
C ASP A 547 -19.33 -16.71 24.53
N ALA A 548 -18.30 -16.59 23.71
CA ALA A 548 -18.38 -16.04 22.33
C ALA A 548 -19.46 -16.75 21.48
N ARG A 549 -19.64 -18.07 21.64
CA ARG A 549 -20.65 -18.85 20.90
C ARG A 549 -22.07 -18.41 21.26
N ASP A 550 -22.33 -18.13 22.53
CA ASP A 550 -23.64 -17.71 23.00
C ASP A 550 -23.92 -16.26 22.57
N VAL A 551 -22.91 -15.39 22.61
CA VAL A 551 -23.02 -14.03 22.08
C VAL A 551 -23.37 -14.04 20.59
N VAL A 552 -22.66 -14.80 19.77
CA VAL A 552 -22.89 -14.85 18.29
C VAL A 552 -24.23 -15.52 17.92
N ARG A 553 -24.74 -16.44 18.75
CA ARG A 553 -26.05 -17.07 18.55
C ARG A 553 -27.23 -16.16 18.87
N SER A 554 -27.00 -15.09 19.61
CA SER A 554 -28.06 -14.13 19.91
C SER A 554 -28.60 -13.49 18.63
N PRO A 555 -29.91 -13.44 18.43
CA PRO A 555 -30.50 -12.73 17.28
C PRO A 555 -30.26 -11.22 17.32
N LEU A 556 -29.81 -10.71 18.46
CA LEU A 556 -29.47 -9.30 18.66
C LEU A 556 -28.01 -8.98 18.32
N ALA A 557 -27.17 -10.01 18.11
CA ALA A 557 -25.75 -9.87 17.84
C ALA A 557 -25.45 -10.08 16.34
N ARG A 558 -24.75 -9.15 15.71
CA ARG A 558 -24.38 -9.21 14.30
C ARG A 558 -22.92 -8.85 14.11
N ILE A 559 -22.16 -9.71 13.43
CA ILE A 559 -20.80 -9.41 12.99
C ILE A 559 -20.80 -9.30 11.46
N VAL A 560 -20.24 -8.21 10.93
CA VAL A 560 -20.15 -7.90 9.50
C VAL A 560 -18.68 -7.75 9.13
N VAL A 561 -18.24 -8.49 8.13
CA VAL A 561 -16.88 -8.33 7.57
C VAL A 561 -16.94 -7.25 6.51
N ASP A 562 -16.48 -6.05 6.84
CA ASP A 562 -16.46 -4.89 5.97
C ASP A 562 -15.50 -3.81 6.51
N ASP A 563 -15.16 -2.80 5.69
CA ASP A 563 -14.55 -1.57 6.17
C ASP A 563 -15.57 -0.76 6.98
N GLY A 564 -15.20 -0.36 8.21
CA GLY A 564 -16.13 0.29 9.13
C GLY A 564 -16.69 1.62 8.62
N ARG A 565 -15.85 2.44 7.95
CA ARG A 565 -16.30 3.70 7.35
C ARG A 565 -17.24 3.45 6.17
N ARG A 566 -16.87 2.52 5.30
CA ARG A 566 -17.70 2.11 4.16
C ARG A 566 -19.03 1.52 4.61
N PHE A 567 -19.02 0.70 5.64
CA PHE A 567 -20.25 0.16 6.23
C PHE A 567 -21.18 1.27 6.70
N LEU A 568 -20.66 2.26 7.45
CA LEU A 568 -21.43 3.41 7.90
C LEU A 568 -21.97 4.25 6.73
N GLU A 569 -21.21 4.42 5.67
CA GLU A 569 -21.66 5.15 4.47
C GLU A 569 -22.86 4.49 3.79
N ARG A 570 -22.85 3.16 3.72
CA ARG A 570 -23.87 2.35 3.05
C ARG A 570 -25.06 1.96 3.93
N SER A 571 -24.88 1.90 5.25
CA SER A 571 -25.93 1.48 6.18
C SER A 571 -27.13 2.44 6.12
N ALA A 572 -28.34 1.89 6.18
CA ALA A 572 -29.54 2.67 6.43
C ALA A 572 -29.83 2.81 7.94
N ASP A 573 -29.20 1.97 8.76
CA ASP A 573 -29.44 1.90 10.21
C ASP A 573 -28.91 3.15 10.91
N ARG A 574 -29.55 3.49 12.04
CA ARG A 574 -29.10 4.52 12.97
C ARG A 574 -28.90 3.92 14.36
N TYR A 575 -27.85 4.38 15.01
CA TYR A 575 -27.37 3.84 16.27
C TYR A 575 -27.51 4.84 17.42
N ASP A 576 -27.79 4.33 18.61
CA ASP A 576 -27.73 5.07 19.86
C ASP A 576 -26.28 5.36 20.27
N VAL A 577 -25.41 4.37 20.05
CA VAL A 577 -23.98 4.49 20.27
C VAL A 577 -23.21 3.94 19.07
N ILE A 578 -22.26 4.71 18.59
CA ILE A 578 -21.22 4.25 17.69
C ILE A 578 -19.92 4.32 18.46
N THR A 579 -19.28 3.17 18.67
CA THR A 579 -18.00 3.10 19.35
C THR A 579 -16.89 2.75 18.36
N ILE A 580 -15.79 3.49 18.42
CA ILE A 580 -14.61 3.25 17.57
C ILE A 580 -13.56 2.60 18.47
N ASP A 581 -13.32 1.31 18.22
CA ASP A 581 -12.28 0.50 18.89
C ASP A 581 -11.09 0.34 17.93
N PRO A 582 -10.21 1.36 17.77
CA PRO A 582 -9.20 1.38 16.72
C PRO A 582 -8.09 0.37 17.01
N PRO A 583 -7.95 -0.66 16.16
CA PRO A 583 -6.93 -1.67 16.38
C PRO A 583 -5.49 -1.19 16.15
N PRO A 584 -5.18 -0.31 15.18
CA PRO A 584 -3.81 0.19 15.00
C PRO A 584 -3.54 1.44 15.85
N PRO A 585 -2.25 1.70 16.18
CA PRO A 585 -1.89 2.97 16.81
C PRO A 585 -2.29 4.17 15.93
N PRO A 586 -2.50 5.35 16.52
CA PRO A 586 -2.90 6.56 15.78
C PRO A 586 -1.99 6.91 14.60
N THR A 587 -0.71 6.55 14.67
CA THR A 587 0.29 6.79 13.62
C THR A 587 0.30 5.74 12.49
N ALA A 588 -0.53 4.70 12.59
CA ALA A 588 -0.58 3.66 11.57
C ALA A 588 -1.22 4.15 10.27
N ALA A 589 -0.75 3.60 9.17
CA ALA A 589 -1.27 3.90 7.84
C ALA A 589 -2.77 3.60 7.74
N GLY A 590 -3.59 4.58 7.37
CA GLY A 590 -5.04 4.47 7.26
C GLY A 590 -5.82 4.81 8.54
N SER A 591 -5.14 5.03 9.67
CA SER A 591 -5.81 5.40 10.93
C SER A 591 -6.53 6.75 10.85
N SER A 592 -6.00 7.71 10.10
CA SER A 592 -6.63 9.01 9.85
C SER A 592 -8.06 8.89 9.36
N LEU A 593 -8.39 7.84 8.61
CA LEU A 593 -9.70 7.63 8.03
C LEU A 593 -10.82 7.32 9.04
N LEU A 594 -10.44 6.98 10.28
CA LEU A 594 -11.37 6.80 11.41
C LEU A 594 -11.36 7.98 12.40
N HIS A 595 -10.55 9.02 12.12
CA HIS A 595 -10.37 10.18 13.01
C HIS A 595 -10.51 11.51 12.25
N SER A 596 -10.77 11.48 10.94
CA SER A 596 -10.93 12.67 10.12
C SER A 596 -12.30 13.31 10.30
N ARG A 597 -12.41 14.64 10.09
CA ARG A 597 -13.68 15.34 10.07
C ARG A 597 -14.67 14.77 9.07
N GLU A 598 -14.18 14.21 7.95
CA GLU A 598 -15.00 13.55 6.93
C GLU A 598 -15.60 12.24 7.48
N PHE A 599 -14.85 11.48 8.27
CA PHE A 599 -15.37 10.30 8.96
C PHE A 599 -16.44 10.69 9.98
N TYR A 600 -16.19 11.71 10.79
CA TYR A 600 -17.17 12.17 11.77
C TYR A 600 -18.47 12.69 11.12
N ALA A 601 -18.37 13.28 9.93
CA ALA A 601 -19.56 13.63 9.16
C ALA A 601 -20.38 12.39 8.73
N VAL A 602 -19.71 11.26 8.41
CA VAL A 602 -20.39 9.99 8.13
C VAL A 602 -21.03 9.44 9.40
N ALA A 603 -20.29 9.37 10.50
CA ALA A 603 -20.79 8.85 11.78
C ALA A 603 -22.00 9.63 12.28
N LYS A 604 -21.98 10.97 12.18
CA LYS A 604 -23.13 11.83 12.55
C LYS A 604 -24.42 11.47 11.84
N ARG A 605 -24.35 11.13 10.54
CA ARG A 605 -25.56 10.74 9.79
C ARG A 605 -26.17 9.42 10.25
N ARG A 606 -25.37 8.59 10.92
CA ARG A 606 -25.76 7.25 11.41
C ARG A 606 -26.04 7.22 12.91
N LEU A 607 -25.76 8.29 13.62
CA LEU A 607 -26.22 8.47 14.98
C LEU A 607 -27.71 8.86 14.98
N ARG A 608 -28.44 8.42 16.01
CA ARG A 608 -29.75 9.00 16.37
C ARG A 608 -29.52 10.43 16.82
N GLU A 609 -30.58 11.22 16.90
CA GLU A 609 -30.50 12.67 17.23
C GLU A 609 -29.78 12.93 18.57
N ASP A 610 -29.99 12.07 19.54
CA ASP A 610 -29.36 12.07 20.85
C ASP A 610 -28.31 10.99 21.05
N GLY A 611 -27.81 10.39 19.95
CA GLY A 611 -26.80 9.33 19.98
C GLY A 611 -25.41 9.83 20.34
N ILE A 612 -24.58 8.94 20.86
CA ILE A 612 -23.21 9.22 21.29
C ILE A 612 -22.21 8.53 20.36
N LEU A 613 -21.26 9.28 19.83
CA LEU A 613 -20.02 8.75 19.31
C LEU A 613 -19.02 8.58 20.46
N GLN A 614 -18.55 7.39 20.66
CA GLN A 614 -17.44 7.08 21.56
C GLN A 614 -16.19 6.75 20.76
N GLN A 615 -15.05 7.27 21.19
CA GLN A 615 -13.75 6.96 20.65
C GLN A 615 -12.74 6.87 21.77
N TRP A 616 -11.85 5.88 21.69
CA TRP A 616 -10.74 5.78 22.63
C TRP A 616 -9.42 6.06 21.92
N VAL A 617 -8.54 6.80 22.61
CA VAL A 617 -7.21 7.16 22.11
C VAL A 617 -6.17 6.72 23.13
N PRO A 618 -5.18 5.89 22.75
CA PRO A 618 -4.22 5.31 23.69
C PRO A 618 -3.22 6.31 24.29
N GLY A 619 -3.24 7.55 23.86
CA GLY A 619 -2.18 8.52 24.09
C GLY A 619 -1.19 8.50 22.93
N GLY A 620 -0.13 9.27 23.02
CA GLY A 620 0.90 9.36 21.98
C GLY A 620 1.47 10.77 21.84
N ASP A 621 1.95 11.08 20.64
CA ASP A 621 2.48 12.38 20.30
C ASP A 621 1.42 13.50 20.51
N PRO A 622 1.77 14.58 21.25
CA PRO A 622 0.83 15.67 21.56
C PRO A 622 0.21 16.32 20.32
N ASP A 623 0.98 16.51 19.26
CA ASP A 623 0.50 17.09 18.00
C ASP A 623 -0.58 16.22 17.35
N THR A 624 -0.38 14.92 17.36
CA THR A 624 -1.33 13.94 16.85
C THR A 624 -2.64 13.97 17.66
N ILE A 625 -2.54 13.95 19.00
CA ILE A 625 -3.72 14.02 19.89
C ILE A 625 -4.47 15.34 19.71
N ALA A 626 -3.76 16.46 19.63
CA ALA A 626 -4.35 17.77 19.41
C ALA A 626 -5.11 17.86 18.07
N SER A 627 -4.49 17.34 16.98
CA SER A 627 -5.13 17.31 15.65
C SER A 627 -6.40 16.45 15.61
N MET A 628 -6.38 15.27 16.26
CA MET A 628 -7.56 14.40 16.38
C MET A 628 -8.64 15.04 17.25
N THR A 629 -8.29 15.61 18.39
CA THR A 629 -9.22 16.30 19.30
C THR A 629 -9.87 17.48 18.59
N ARG A 630 -9.10 18.26 17.83
CA ARG A 630 -9.63 19.39 17.03
C ARG A 630 -10.64 18.92 16.00
N ALA A 631 -10.34 17.85 15.27
CA ALA A 631 -11.26 17.29 14.27
C ALA A 631 -12.59 16.84 14.88
N LEU A 632 -12.55 16.27 16.07
CA LEU A 632 -13.75 15.86 16.80
C LEU A 632 -14.55 17.08 17.29
N MET A 633 -13.89 18.08 17.89
CA MET A 633 -14.54 19.30 18.40
C MET A 633 -15.15 20.16 17.29
N GLU A 634 -14.50 20.25 16.12
CA GLU A 634 -15.08 20.92 14.94
C GLU A 634 -16.29 20.16 14.37
N SER A 635 -16.35 18.86 14.61
CA SER A 635 -17.43 18.01 14.11
C SER A 635 -18.62 17.92 15.04
N PHE A 636 -18.44 17.99 16.36
CA PHE A 636 -19.47 17.86 17.36
C PHE A 636 -19.47 19.05 18.32
N PRO A 637 -20.64 19.68 18.61
CA PRO A 637 -20.70 20.81 19.51
C PRO A 637 -20.46 20.46 20.98
N HIS A 638 -20.68 19.20 21.37
CA HIS A 638 -20.53 18.74 22.75
C HIS A 638 -19.58 17.56 22.77
N VAL A 639 -18.38 17.76 23.34
CA VAL A 639 -17.33 16.74 23.51
C VAL A 639 -16.89 16.72 24.96
N ARG A 640 -16.89 15.54 25.58
CA ARG A 640 -16.34 15.31 26.92
C ARG A 640 -15.26 14.23 26.84
N VAL A 641 -14.21 14.37 27.63
CA VAL A 641 -13.04 13.48 27.61
C VAL A 641 -12.76 12.99 29.01
N PHE A 642 -12.47 11.71 29.13
CA PHE A 642 -12.22 11.06 30.43
C PHE A 642 -10.95 10.17 30.34
N ASN A 643 -10.09 10.26 31.32
CA ASN A 643 -9.03 9.28 31.46
C ASN A 643 -9.62 7.88 31.64
N SER A 644 -8.95 6.91 31.08
CA SER A 644 -9.32 5.51 31.18
C SER A 644 -9.20 4.98 32.62
N VAL A 645 -9.96 3.94 32.94
CA VAL A 645 -10.01 3.32 34.28
C VAL A 645 -8.65 2.78 34.76
N GLU A 646 -7.73 2.49 33.85
CA GLU A 646 -6.35 2.05 34.15
C GLU A 646 -5.34 3.20 34.13
N GLY A 647 -5.80 4.45 33.92
CA GLY A 647 -4.95 5.65 33.98
C GLY A 647 -4.12 5.92 32.71
N TRP A 648 -4.34 5.19 31.62
CA TRP A 648 -3.70 5.42 30.32
C TRP A 648 -4.73 5.45 29.19
N GLY A 649 -4.52 6.35 28.23
CA GLY A 649 -5.48 6.63 27.18
C GLY A 649 -6.70 7.40 27.66
N ALA A 650 -7.49 7.90 26.73
CA ALA A 650 -8.66 8.72 27.00
C ALA A 650 -9.88 8.27 26.18
N HIS A 651 -11.06 8.30 26.83
CA HIS A 651 -12.36 8.09 26.21
C HIS A 651 -12.98 9.44 25.84
N PHE A 652 -13.29 9.62 24.58
CA PHE A 652 -14.00 10.77 24.06
C PHE A 652 -15.46 10.40 23.85
N LEU A 653 -16.36 11.18 24.42
CA LEU A 653 -17.79 11.14 24.15
C LEU A 653 -18.18 12.39 23.36
N ALA A 654 -18.77 12.21 22.19
CA ALA A 654 -19.17 13.31 21.31
C ALA A 654 -20.65 13.19 20.92
N ARG A 655 -21.41 14.31 20.95
CA ARG A 655 -22.85 14.33 20.75
C ARG A 655 -23.29 15.66 20.13
N MET A 656 -24.44 15.66 19.44
CA MET A 656 -25.04 16.87 18.87
C MET A 656 -25.83 17.69 19.90
N THR A 657 -26.22 17.05 20.99
CA THR A 657 -26.92 17.69 22.15
C THR A 657 -26.05 17.65 23.39
N PRO A 658 -26.27 18.45 24.43
CA PRO A 658 -25.46 18.41 25.65
C PRO A 658 -25.36 17.03 26.28
N ILE A 659 -24.15 16.69 26.77
CA ILE A 659 -23.87 15.43 27.46
C ILE A 659 -23.96 15.66 28.96
N GLU A 660 -25.14 15.38 29.53
CA GLU A 660 -25.37 15.44 30.96
C GLU A 660 -25.00 14.12 31.60
N LEU A 661 -24.00 14.15 32.49
CA LEU A 661 -23.59 12.98 33.27
C LEU A 661 -24.00 13.19 34.73
N PRO A 662 -24.99 12.45 35.23
CA PRO A 662 -25.34 12.43 36.65
C PRO A 662 -24.23 11.69 37.47
N SER A 663 -24.48 11.55 38.77
CA SER A 663 -23.57 10.83 39.64
C SER A 663 -23.32 9.38 39.18
N ALA A 664 -22.19 8.79 39.58
CA ALA A 664 -21.85 7.40 39.28
C ALA A 664 -22.94 6.42 39.69
N ASP A 665 -23.63 6.68 40.82
CA ASP A 665 -24.69 5.83 41.33
C ASP A 665 -25.92 5.83 40.39
N VAL A 666 -26.27 6.99 39.88
CA VAL A 666 -27.36 7.12 38.90
C VAL A 666 -27.02 6.50 37.57
N LEU A 667 -25.76 6.65 37.10
CA LEU A 667 -25.31 5.98 35.88
C LEU A 667 -25.33 4.45 36.05
N ALA A 668 -24.83 3.95 37.17
CA ALA A 668 -24.82 2.52 37.48
C ALA A 668 -26.23 1.91 37.54
N SER A 669 -27.22 2.66 38.08
CA SER A 669 -28.61 2.18 38.16
C SER A 669 -29.26 1.94 36.77
N ARG A 670 -28.75 2.57 35.72
CA ARG A 670 -29.20 2.41 34.34
C ARG A 670 -28.67 1.12 33.66
N ILE A 671 -27.64 0.51 34.24
CA ILE A 671 -26.93 -0.62 33.63
C ILE A 671 -27.66 -1.91 34.00
N PRO A 672 -28.05 -2.77 33.02
CA PRO A 672 -28.62 -4.09 33.28
C PRO A 672 -27.68 -4.97 34.11
N GLU A 673 -28.22 -5.90 34.88
CA GLU A 673 -27.45 -6.74 35.81
C GLU A 673 -26.31 -7.51 35.11
N ARG A 674 -26.59 -8.07 33.94
CA ARG A 674 -25.59 -8.78 33.13
C ARG A 674 -24.44 -7.85 32.69
N ALA A 675 -24.76 -6.61 32.32
CA ALA A 675 -23.77 -5.61 31.92
C ALA A 675 -22.97 -5.06 33.12
N ARG A 676 -23.61 -4.98 34.32
CA ARG A 676 -22.91 -4.65 35.56
C ARG A 676 -21.83 -5.69 35.90
N ALA A 677 -22.19 -6.96 35.83
CA ALA A 677 -21.24 -8.07 36.04
C ALA A 677 -20.09 -8.06 35.03
N ASP A 678 -20.40 -7.83 33.74
CA ASP A 678 -19.38 -7.71 32.68
C ASP A 678 -18.44 -6.53 32.91
N MET A 679 -18.96 -5.37 33.32
CA MET A 679 -18.15 -4.15 33.54
C MET A 679 -17.04 -4.35 34.56
N ILE A 680 -17.31 -5.06 35.67
CA ILE A 680 -16.36 -5.26 36.77
C ILE A 680 -15.57 -6.56 36.72
N GLU A 681 -15.83 -7.43 35.73
CA GLU A 681 -15.21 -8.75 35.59
C GLU A 681 -13.68 -8.72 35.71
N TRP A 682 -13.04 -7.65 35.23
CA TRP A 682 -11.58 -7.50 35.23
C TRP A 682 -11.06 -6.39 36.14
N GLY A 683 -11.92 -5.78 36.96
CA GLY A 683 -11.54 -4.64 37.81
C GLY A 683 -11.36 -3.36 37.02
N PRO A 684 -10.62 -2.35 37.52
CA PRO A 684 -9.96 -2.31 38.83
C PRO A 684 -10.90 -2.05 40.03
N ALA A 685 -12.17 -1.69 39.80
CA ALA A 685 -13.12 -1.49 40.89
C ALA A 685 -13.96 -2.75 41.17
N ALA A 686 -14.46 -2.87 42.39
CA ALA A 686 -15.29 -3.98 42.82
C ALA A 686 -16.78 -3.82 42.53
N THR A 687 -17.24 -2.57 42.25
CA THR A 687 -18.62 -2.25 41.92
C THR A 687 -18.73 -1.34 40.71
N PRO A 688 -19.83 -1.40 39.95
CA PRO A 688 -20.07 -0.51 38.82
C PRO A 688 -20.03 0.98 39.19
N GLU A 689 -20.54 1.35 40.34
CA GLU A 689 -20.54 2.71 40.86
C GLU A 689 -19.11 3.21 41.07
N ALA A 690 -18.26 2.39 41.68
CA ALA A 690 -16.84 2.73 41.91
C ALA A 690 -16.08 2.81 40.59
N GLN A 691 -16.38 1.91 39.62
CA GLN A 691 -15.78 1.94 38.28
C GLN A 691 -16.13 3.22 37.51
N LEU A 692 -17.42 3.62 37.51
CA LEU A 692 -17.88 4.85 36.87
C LEU A 692 -17.33 6.09 37.57
N ARG A 693 -17.33 6.12 38.91
CA ARG A 693 -16.77 7.25 39.68
C ARG A 693 -15.31 7.47 39.33
N ARG A 694 -14.53 6.38 39.21
CA ARG A 694 -13.12 6.44 38.78
C ARG A 694 -12.93 7.12 37.41
N MET A 695 -13.87 6.99 36.47
CA MET A 695 -13.82 7.73 35.23
C MET A 695 -14.26 9.18 35.39
N LEU A 696 -15.39 9.41 36.08
CA LEU A 696 -15.95 10.75 36.22
C LEU A 696 -15.02 11.71 36.99
N ASP A 697 -14.28 11.19 37.99
CA ASP A 697 -13.31 11.97 38.78
C ASP A 697 -12.07 12.40 37.97
N HIS A 698 -11.87 11.83 36.78
CA HIS A 698 -10.71 12.12 35.93
C HIS A 698 -11.14 12.66 34.54
N GLU A 699 -12.12 13.56 34.54
CA GLU A 699 -12.50 14.29 33.34
C GLU A 699 -11.41 15.27 32.94
N LEU A 700 -11.12 15.33 31.64
CA LEU A 700 -10.15 16.21 31.01
C LEU A 700 -10.88 17.24 30.16
N MET A 701 -10.44 18.48 30.21
CA MET A 701 -10.92 19.48 29.27
C MET A 701 -10.31 19.23 27.88
N PRO A 702 -11.10 19.13 26.80
CA PRO A 702 -10.56 18.95 25.45
C PRO A 702 -9.51 20.01 25.08
N THR A 703 -9.65 21.24 25.59
CA THR A 703 -8.69 22.34 25.40
C THR A 703 -7.32 22.03 26.00
N GLN A 704 -7.25 21.28 27.10
CA GLN A 704 -5.98 20.85 27.70
C GLN A 704 -5.20 19.89 26.79
N LEU A 705 -5.91 19.04 26.01
CA LEU A 705 -5.29 18.13 25.04
C LEU A 705 -4.78 18.86 23.80
N MET A 706 -5.35 20.04 23.51
CA MET A 706 -4.91 20.87 22.38
C MET A 706 -3.85 21.91 22.78
N ALA A 707 -3.75 22.24 24.08
CA ALA A 707 -2.86 23.30 24.55
C ALA A 707 -1.36 23.08 24.21
N PRO A 708 -0.83 21.84 24.22
CA PRO A 708 0.57 21.61 23.86
C PRO A 708 0.88 21.93 22.38
N ALA A 709 -0.13 21.88 21.51
CA ALA A 709 0.02 22.10 20.06
C ALA A 709 -1.19 22.89 19.48
N PRO A 710 -1.31 24.18 19.80
CA PRO A 710 -2.47 24.98 19.46
C PRO A 710 -2.64 25.26 17.95
N ASP A 711 -1.55 25.22 17.19
CA ASP A 711 -1.54 25.57 15.76
C ASP A 711 -1.60 24.37 14.82
N VAL A 712 -1.73 23.14 15.35
CA VAL A 712 -1.79 21.95 14.49
C VAL A 712 -3.04 21.98 13.60
N PRO A 713 -2.97 21.50 12.36
CA PRO A 713 -4.11 21.43 11.47
C PRO A 713 -5.13 20.40 11.95
N THR A 714 -6.39 20.64 11.59
CA THR A 714 -7.47 19.67 11.77
C THR A 714 -7.21 18.43 10.94
N LEU A 715 -7.38 17.24 11.54
CA LEU A 715 -7.23 15.98 10.85
C LEU A 715 -8.32 15.80 9.79
N SER A 716 -7.91 15.57 8.56
CA SER A 716 -8.80 15.39 7.41
C SER A 716 -8.29 14.31 6.46
N ASP A 717 -9.16 13.84 5.56
CA ASP A 717 -8.77 12.88 4.53
C ASP A 717 -7.66 13.41 3.60
N ASP A 718 -7.57 14.74 3.43
CA ASP A 718 -6.54 15.40 2.64
C ASP A 718 -5.24 15.61 3.42
N ARG A 719 -5.32 15.83 4.72
CA ARG A 719 -4.17 16.06 5.61
C ARG A 719 -4.16 15.03 6.74
N PRO A 720 -3.65 13.82 6.49
CA PRO A 720 -3.51 12.76 7.50
C PRO A 720 -2.30 13.04 8.40
N TYR A 721 -2.42 14.10 9.19
CA TYR A 721 -1.36 14.68 9.99
C TYR A 721 -0.76 13.71 11.03
N ASN A 722 -1.56 12.80 11.53
CA ASN A 722 -1.16 11.74 12.45
C ASN A 722 -0.30 10.64 11.80
N GLU A 723 -0.39 10.45 10.48
CA GLU A 723 0.34 9.40 9.76
C GLU A 723 1.67 9.91 9.18
N TYR A 724 1.75 11.20 8.87
CA TYR A 724 2.92 11.84 8.27
C TYR A 724 3.51 12.84 9.28
N PHE A 725 4.53 12.39 10.00
CA PHE A 725 5.12 13.10 11.15
C PHE A 725 6.65 13.15 11.13
N PHE A 726 7.30 12.58 10.11
CA PHE A 726 8.76 12.42 10.06
C PHE A 726 9.50 13.76 10.09
N LEU A 727 9.05 14.73 9.31
CA LEU A 727 9.70 16.04 9.22
C LEU A 727 9.60 16.79 10.56
N ARG A 728 8.44 16.78 11.20
CA ARG A 728 8.24 17.39 12.52
C ARG A 728 9.13 16.74 13.56
N TRP A 729 9.13 15.43 13.61
CA TRP A 729 9.94 14.66 14.55
C TRP A 729 11.44 14.91 14.34
N TYR A 730 11.89 14.98 13.09
CA TYR A 730 13.27 15.28 12.74
C TYR A 730 13.65 16.70 13.16
N LEU A 731 12.81 17.68 12.89
CA LEU A 731 13.03 19.07 13.28
C LEU A 731 13.01 19.27 14.79
N ALA A 732 12.09 18.59 15.52
CA ALA A 732 12.05 18.63 16.98
C ALA A 732 13.29 18.00 17.63
N GLY A 733 13.88 16.98 17.03
CA GLY A 733 15.13 16.37 17.48
C GLY A 733 16.39 17.19 17.21
N LEU A 734 16.29 18.27 16.42
CA LEU A 734 17.37 19.23 16.17
C LEU A 734 17.38 20.40 17.18
N HIS A 735 16.32 20.53 17.98
CA HIS A 735 16.16 21.50 19.07
C HIS A 735 16.27 20.82 20.44
#